data_80041668c9a42317ae9ae20b305a43e0
#
_entry.id   80041668c9a42317ae9ae20b305a43e0
#
_cell.length_a   1.000
_cell.length_b   1.000
_cell.length_c   1.000
_cell.angle_alpha   90.00
_cell.angle_beta   90.00
_cell.angle_gamma   90.00
#
_symmetry.space_group_name_H-M   'P 1'
#
loop_
_entity.id
_entity.type
_entity.pdbx_description
1 polymer ?
#
loop_
_entity_poly.entity_id
_entity_poly.type
_entity_poly.pdbx_seq_one_letter_code
_entity_poly.pdbx_strand_id
1 'polypeptide(L)'
;MNKHHRTLELDRVLEMLAEQATCAASKELALRLEPCDNYRDACDALRRTADINTLTARYGTPGLGSIQDCTGALQRAKLGSRLSAGEILQVARVLRTIRTIKKWRGQGETPTAADDLFHVLAPVEGLEKDIFDAILSEEEIADTASPALNDLRRRIRRAQLKVREQLDGIIRSPQYAKALQEPIVTMRDGRFVVPVKIECKNEVKGLVHDTSSSGATVFIEPMAVVDANNEIRMLQNEEQLEIDRILQEFSERIGQVADATKDSFAALLQLDLLFAKSRLADKMKATVPDLNEDGIIEFRKARHPLIQKDKVVPVDIRLGDGFDTLVITGPNTGGKTVALKTLGLLTLMAACGMMLPVATGSRAAVFTHVLADIGDEQSIEQSLSTFSSHIVKIIEILKIADTKSLVLTDELGAGTDPTEGAALAVSIITALRQRGARLAATTHYAEVKMYALQTDGVENGCCEFDVATLSPTYRLLIGVPGRSNAFAISRRLGLPEEIIEEAKSMVSSENTRFEDVVSELESTRQQLENEVTAAETARGEADRLRAEMKKQTEAHEAALEKLEAEARDNARALVERTRSRTDLLLNELEELKKQKDKADFSEKVAAMRQGYNRRIEELRDTADPVKERKTEEYHLPRALREGETVTVAAINRQGTVISGPDKNGAYQIQLGNMKMKCEPGELRLPEDAPKPPKKKHIPTGGTRTSRPGNTEREARTELDIRGMASDEGLMEVDRFLDRCMMMGIKNATIIHGKGTGVLRAAVQQHLRRLSFVKSQRPGMYGEGEMGVTVVELK
;
A
#
# COMPACT_ATOMS: atom_id res chain seq x y z
N MET A 1 -11.56 19.81 -22.52
CA MET A 1 -11.53 18.32 -22.53
C MET A 1 -12.40 17.80 -23.66
N ASN A 2 -11.86 16.90 -24.48
CA ASN A 2 -12.52 16.29 -25.64
C ASN A 2 -13.66 15.35 -25.18
N LYS A 3 -14.72 15.20 -26.02
CA LYS A 3 -15.86 14.28 -25.79
C LYS A 3 -15.38 12.83 -25.56
N HIS A 4 -14.42 12.37 -26.35
CA HIS A 4 -13.85 11.01 -26.25
C HIS A 4 -13.10 10.76 -24.92
N HIS A 5 -12.38 11.79 -24.40
CA HIS A 5 -11.68 11.70 -23.11
C HIS A 5 -12.68 11.55 -21.95
N ARG A 6 -13.82 12.21 -22.05
CA ARG A 6 -14.90 12.10 -21.04
C ARG A 6 -15.60 10.74 -21.12
N THR A 7 -15.83 10.20 -22.34
CA THR A 7 -16.35 8.84 -22.53
C THR A 7 -15.43 7.78 -21.88
N LEU A 8 -14.11 8.02 -21.91
CA LEU A 8 -13.11 7.16 -21.27
C LEU A 8 -12.90 7.46 -19.77
N GLU A 9 -13.70 8.38 -19.19
CA GLU A 9 -13.68 8.72 -17.75
C GLU A 9 -12.35 9.33 -17.28
N LEU A 10 -11.61 10.01 -18.16
CA LEU A 10 -10.39 10.74 -17.77
C LEU A 10 -10.70 11.84 -16.75
N ASP A 11 -11.84 12.51 -16.86
CA ASP A 11 -12.32 13.52 -15.91
C ASP A 11 -12.37 12.98 -14.48
N ARG A 12 -12.82 11.74 -14.28
CA ARG A 12 -12.85 11.10 -12.97
C ARG A 12 -11.44 10.87 -12.39
N VAL A 13 -10.50 10.50 -13.25
CA VAL A 13 -9.10 10.35 -12.83
C VAL A 13 -8.48 11.70 -12.50
N LEU A 14 -8.81 12.75 -13.26
CA LEU A 14 -8.37 14.11 -12.95
C LEU A 14 -9.00 14.67 -11.67
N GLU A 15 -10.25 14.31 -11.34
CA GLU A 15 -10.84 14.56 -10.02
C GLU A 15 -10.04 13.88 -8.90
N MET A 16 -9.70 12.60 -9.06
CA MET A 16 -8.84 11.87 -8.11
C MET A 16 -7.46 12.52 -7.97
N LEU A 17 -6.90 13.04 -9.05
CA LEU A 17 -5.63 13.78 -9.04
C LEU A 17 -5.77 15.10 -8.27
N ALA A 18 -6.84 15.85 -8.53
CA ALA A 18 -7.13 17.11 -7.85
C ALA A 18 -7.33 16.95 -6.34
N GLU A 19 -7.92 15.81 -5.90
CA GLU A 19 -7.99 15.47 -4.48
C GLU A 19 -6.61 15.32 -3.82
N GLN A 20 -5.59 14.93 -4.60
CA GLN A 20 -4.22 14.81 -4.10
C GLN A 20 -3.47 16.14 -4.10
N ALA A 21 -3.93 17.17 -4.82
CA ALA A 21 -3.32 18.50 -4.84
C ALA A 21 -3.62 19.26 -3.54
N THR A 22 -2.64 20.06 -3.07
CA THR A 22 -2.70 20.71 -1.77
C THR A 22 -3.41 22.07 -1.82
N CYS A 23 -3.20 22.84 -2.89
CA CYS A 23 -3.79 24.16 -3.02
C CYS A 23 -4.90 24.22 -4.09
N ALA A 24 -5.82 25.17 -3.95
CA ALA A 24 -6.95 25.34 -4.86
C ALA A 24 -6.51 25.56 -6.33
N ALA A 25 -5.48 26.36 -6.55
CA ALA A 25 -4.95 26.63 -7.91
C ALA A 25 -4.32 25.37 -8.54
N SER A 26 -3.62 24.54 -7.77
CA SER A 26 -3.10 23.25 -8.27
C SER A 26 -4.22 22.25 -8.56
N LYS A 27 -5.33 22.28 -7.79
CA LYS A 27 -6.52 21.46 -8.10
C LYS A 27 -7.13 21.84 -9.43
N GLU A 28 -7.22 23.15 -9.72
CA GLU A 28 -7.69 23.61 -11.03
C GLU A 28 -6.75 23.19 -12.16
N LEU A 29 -5.42 23.24 -11.95
CA LEU A 29 -4.45 22.74 -12.92
C LEU A 29 -4.63 21.26 -13.18
N ALA A 30 -4.86 20.47 -12.12
CA ALA A 30 -5.12 19.03 -12.24
C ALA A 30 -6.38 18.75 -13.07
N LEU A 31 -7.48 19.48 -12.83
CA LEU A 31 -8.74 19.30 -13.56
C LEU A 31 -8.65 19.74 -15.04
N ARG A 32 -7.74 20.67 -15.37
CA ARG A 32 -7.51 21.16 -16.73
C ARG A 32 -6.39 20.43 -17.45
N LEU A 33 -5.80 19.40 -16.83
CA LEU A 33 -4.71 18.64 -17.45
C LEU A 33 -5.23 17.96 -18.73
N GLU A 34 -4.50 18.14 -19.84
CA GLU A 34 -4.80 17.50 -21.12
C GLU A 34 -3.67 16.55 -21.52
N PRO A 35 -3.98 15.45 -22.23
CA PRO A 35 -2.98 14.57 -22.77
C PRO A 35 -2.05 15.29 -23.76
N CYS A 36 -0.76 15.01 -23.72
CA CYS A 36 0.22 15.52 -24.66
C CYS A 36 -0.03 14.92 -26.04
N ASP A 37 0.06 15.75 -27.09
CA ASP A 37 -0.18 15.36 -28.48
C ASP A 37 1.03 14.70 -29.13
N ASN A 38 2.18 14.75 -28.49
CA ASN A 38 3.43 14.22 -29.02
C ASN A 38 4.22 13.41 -27.99
N TYR A 39 5.03 12.50 -28.50
CA TYR A 39 5.82 11.57 -27.73
C TYR A 39 6.83 12.27 -26.79
N ARG A 40 7.50 13.32 -27.27
CA ARG A 40 8.55 14.00 -26.48
C ARG A 40 7.99 14.63 -25.23
N ASP A 41 6.91 15.39 -25.34
CA ASP A 41 6.29 16.08 -24.21
C ASP A 41 5.69 15.08 -23.22
N ALA A 42 5.10 13.97 -23.71
CA ALA A 42 4.60 12.90 -22.87
C ALA A 42 5.73 12.22 -22.08
N CYS A 43 6.88 11.95 -22.73
CA CYS A 43 8.05 11.39 -22.07
C CYS A 43 8.61 12.33 -21.00
N ASP A 44 8.74 13.62 -21.32
CA ASP A 44 9.23 14.62 -20.36
C ASP A 44 8.28 14.75 -19.15
N ALA A 45 6.97 14.78 -19.40
CA ALA A 45 5.96 14.84 -18.34
C ALA A 45 5.99 13.59 -17.43
N LEU A 46 6.08 12.41 -18.04
CA LEU A 46 6.15 11.15 -17.29
C LEU A 46 7.46 11.05 -16.49
N ARG A 47 8.58 11.43 -17.10
CA ARG A 47 9.89 11.42 -16.44
C ARG A 47 9.92 12.35 -15.23
N ARG A 48 9.37 13.58 -15.34
CA ARG A 48 9.23 14.50 -14.21
C ARG A 48 8.43 13.86 -13.08
N THR A 49 7.33 13.19 -13.40
CA THR A 49 6.52 12.48 -12.39
C THR A 49 7.28 11.33 -11.73
N ALA A 50 7.99 10.52 -12.52
CA ALA A 50 8.79 9.39 -12.03
C ALA A 50 9.96 9.84 -11.13
N ASP A 51 10.65 10.92 -11.51
CA ASP A 51 11.74 11.48 -10.73
C ASP A 51 11.23 12.04 -9.38
N ILE A 52 10.12 12.76 -9.39
CA ILE A 52 9.48 13.25 -8.16
C ILE A 52 9.00 12.09 -7.28
N ASN A 53 8.42 11.03 -7.87
CA ASN A 53 8.03 9.84 -7.12
C ASN A 53 9.25 9.16 -6.47
N THR A 54 10.37 9.08 -7.17
CA THR A 54 11.62 8.55 -6.63
C THR A 54 12.17 9.41 -5.48
N LEU A 55 12.13 10.73 -5.63
CA LEU A 55 12.56 11.66 -4.59
C LEU A 55 11.67 11.57 -3.35
N THR A 56 10.33 11.51 -3.53
CA THR A 56 9.38 11.39 -2.42
C THR A 56 9.48 10.05 -1.70
N ALA A 57 9.75 8.97 -2.43
CA ALA A 57 10.01 7.66 -1.83
C ALA A 57 11.28 7.64 -0.96
N ARG A 58 12.30 8.41 -1.33
CA ARG A 58 13.60 8.46 -0.63
C ARG A 58 13.62 9.46 0.54
N TYR A 59 13.04 10.66 0.36
CA TYR A 59 13.15 11.78 1.31
C TYR A 59 11.82 12.13 1.99
N GLY A 60 10.75 11.40 1.68
CA GLY A 60 9.39 11.74 2.11
C GLY A 60 8.79 12.90 1.29
N THR A 61 7.48 13.08 1.39
CA THR A 61 6.79 14.18 0.72
C THR A 61 6.98 15.47 1.50
N PRO A 62 7.47 16.57 0.88
CA PRO A 62 7.62 17.83 1.61
C PRO A 62 6.27 18.42 1.96
N GLY A 63 6.19 19.14 3.08
CA GLY A 63 4.98 19.88 3.47
C GLY A 63 4.80 21.13 2.62
N LEU A 64 3.81 21.15 1.74
CA LEU A 64 3.49 22.34 0.93
C LEU A 64 2.66 23.39 1.71
N GLY A 65 2.14 23.05 2.90
CA GLY A 65 1.29 23.93 3.68
C GLY A 65 -0.02 24.31 2.97
N SER A 66 -0.81 25.20 3.55
CA SER A 66 -1.97 25.78 2.85
C SER A 66 -1.53 27.00 2.04
N ILE A 67 -1.13 26.78 0.80
CA ILE A 67 -0.77 27.84 -0.14
C ILE A 67 -2.05 28.43 -0.71
N GLN A 68 -2.20 29.75 -0.61
CA GLN A 68 -3.29 30.51 -1.26
C GLN A 68 -2.72 31.35 -2.39
N ASP A 69 -3.54 31.68 -3.37
CA ASP A 69 -3.13 32.54 -4.47
C ASP A 69 -2.86 33.97 -3.93
N CYS A 70 -1.60 34.38 -4.01
CA CYS A 70 -1.15 35.70 -3.61
C CYS A 70 -0.82 36.63 -4.83
N THR A 71 -1.09 36.18 -6.05
CA THR A 71 -0.71 36.89 -7.28
C THR A 71 -1.29 38.32 -7.34
N GLY A 72 -2.57 38.46 -6.92
CA GLY A 72 -3.21 39.77 -6.84
C GLY A 72 -2.59 40.71 -5.80
N ALA A 73 -2.21 40.18 -4.65
CA ALA A 73 -1.51 40.95 -3.61
C ALA A 73 -0.11 41.39 -4.07
N LEU A 74 0.65 40.48 -4.70
CA LEU A 74 1.97 40.77 -5.26
C LEU A 74 1.90 41.89 -6.32
N GLN A 75 0.88 41.88 -7.18
CA GLN A 75 0.69 42.89 -8.21
C GLN A 75 0.35 44.25 -7.59
N ARG A 76 -0.53 44.29 -6.59
CA ARG A 76 -0.84 45.56 -5.88
C ARG A 76 0.36 46.11 -5.13
N ALA A 77 1.11 45.25 -4.43
CA ALA A 77 2.35 45.67 -3.78
C ALA A 77 3.37 46.25 -4.76
N LYS A 78 3.54 45.65 -5.92
CA LYS A 78 4.41 46.18 -7.02
C LYS A 78 3.99 47.55 -7.48
N LEU A 79 2.69 47.85 -7.47
CA LEU A 79 2.13 49.17 -7.84
C LEU A 79 2.17 50.18 -6.68
N GLY A 80 2.75 49.82 -5.52
CA GLY A 80 2.88 50.67 -4.35
C GLY A 80 1.64 50.71 -3.44
N SER A 81 0.66 49.85 -3.67
CA SER A 81 -0.52 49.78 -2.82
C SER A 81 -0.20 49.06 -1.49
N ARG A 82 -0.71 49.59 -0.40
CA ARG A 82 -0.64 48.96 0.89
C ARG A 82 -1.47 47.68 0.90
N LEU A 83 -0.90 46.58 1.42
CA LEU A 83 -1.55 45.31 1.66
C LEU A 83 -2.10 45.25 3.09
N SER A 84 -3.13 44.47 3.30
CA SER A 84 -3.61 44.08 4.63
C SER A 84 -2.66 43.09 5.32
N ALA A 85 -2.76 42.96 6.64
CA ALA A 85 -1.98 42.00 7.41
C ALA A 85 -2.22 40.55 6.92
N GLY A 86 -3.46 40.21 6.58
CA GLY A 86 -3.80 38.88 6.04
C GLY A 86 -3.12 38.58 4.69
N GLU A 87 -3.08 39.57 3.77
CA GLU A 87 -2.41 39.42 2.47
C GLU A 87 -0.89 39.30 2.61
N ILE A 88 -0.30 40.12 3.52
CA ILE A 88 1.15 40.02 3.82
C ILE A 88 1.47 38.62 4.39
N LEU A 89 0.65 38.09 5.32
CA LEU A 89 0.82 36.73 5.84
C LEU A 89 0.64 35.64 4.78
N GLN A 90 -0.27 35.82 3.81
CA GLN A 90 -0.40 34.91 2.67
C GLN A 90 0.88 34.87 1.86
N VAL A 91 1.45 36.02 1.52
CA VAL A 91 2.75 36.11 0.83
C VAL A 91 3.85 35.42 1.65
N ALA A 92 3.92 35.71 2.98
CA ALA A 92 4.92 35.11 3.87
C ALA A 92 4.80 33.58 3.91
N ARG A 93 3.58 33.01 3.90
CA ARG A 93 3.35 31.56 3.84
C ARG A 93 3.88 30.97 2.53
N VAL A 94 3.68 31.67 1.40
CA VAL A 94 4.26 31.28 0.10
C VAL A 94 5.79 31.30 0.16
N LEU A 95 6.41 32.37 0.68
CA LEU A 95 7.87 32.48 0.85
C LEU A 95 8.43 31.35 1.73
N ARG A 96 7.74 31.01 2.84
CA ARG A 96 8.09 29.85 3.69
C ARG A 96 8.05 28.54 2.93
N THR A 97 7.04 28.36 2.11
CA THR A 97 6.91 27.14 1.30
C THR A 97 8.01 27.07 0.25
N ILE A 98 8.34 28.18 -0.45
CA ILE A 98 9.45 28.25 -1.39
C ILE A 98 10.75 27.81 -0.71
N ARG A 99 11.06 28.36 0.46
CA ARG A 99 12.24 27.99 1.22
C ARG A 99 12.25 26.51 1.63
N THR A 100 11.11 26.01 2.10
CA THR A 100 10.96 24.62 2.54
C THR A 100 11.20 23.65 1.41
N ILE A 101 10.59 23.89 0.25
CA ILE A 101 10.72 23.05 -0.95
C ILE A 101 12.16 23.13 -1.51
N LYS A 102 12.74 24.32 -1.56
CA LYS A 102 14.15 24.49 -1.98
C LYS A 102 15.11 23.70 -1.08
N LYS A 103 14.93 23.78 0.24
CA LYS A 103 15.72 23.04 1.22
C LYS A 103 15.50 21.52 1.08
N TRP A 104 14.25 21.08 0.88
CA TRP A 104 13.94 19.67 0.66
C TRP A 104 14.65 19.11 -0.57
N ARG A 105 14.62 19.84 -1.71
CA ARG A 105 15.35 19.43 -2.92
C ARG A 105 16.86 19.35 -2.69
N GLY A 106 17.44 20.21 -1.89
CA GLY A 106 18.85 20.22 -1.54
C GLY A 106 19.36 18.99 -0.74
N GLN A 107 18.46 18.09 -0.31
CA GLN A 107 18.85 16.84 0.36
C GLN A 107 19.37 15.78 -0.63
N GLY A 108 19.16 15.97 -1.94
CA GLY A 108 19.55 15.01 -2.97
C GLY A 108 20.41 15.67 -4.05
N GLU A 109 21.52 15.04 -4.42
CA GLU A 109 22.44 15.52 -5.46
C GLU A 109 22.10 15.00 -6.87
N THR A 110 21.22 13.98 -6.96
CA THR A 110 20.87 13.35 -8.25
C THR A 110 20.06 14.32 -9.11
N PRO A 111 20.51 14.63 -10.35
CA PRO A 111 19.75 15.48 -11.25
C PRO A 111 18.41 14.85 -11.63
N THR A 112 17.37 15.67 -11.78
CA THR A 112 16.02 15.26 -12.14
C THR A 112 15.46 16.11 -13.28
N ALA A 113 14.49 15.58 -14.01
CA ALA A 113 13.81 16.30 -15.08
C ALA A 113 12.98 17.51 -14.58
N ALA A 114 12.73 17.61 -13.27
CA ALA A 114 11.98 18.69 -12.63
C ALA A 114 12.88 19.79 -12.03
N ASP A 115 14.21 19.71 -12.20
CA ASP A 115 15.14 20.67 -11.56
C ASP A 115 14.99 22.09 -12.07
N ASP A 116 14.52 22.28 -13.28
CA ASP A 116 14.15 23.60 -13.83
C ASP A 116 13.15 24.32 -12.91
N LEU A 117 12.11 23.62 -12.43
CA LEU A 117 11.11 24.16 -11.51
C LEU A 117 11.73 24.51 -10.13
N PHE A 118 12.63 23.68 -9.63
CA PHE A 118 13.30 23.97 -8.37
C PHE A 118 14.32 25.13 -8.47
N HIS A 119 14.92 25.36 -9.64
CA HIS A 119 15.84 26.47 -9.85
C HIS A 119 15.13 27.83 -9.85
N VAL A 120 13.91 27.91 -10.36
CA VAL A 120 13.08 29.14 -10.36
C VAL A 120 12.72 29.57 -8.92
N LEU A 121 12.71 28.65 -7.96
CA LEU A 121 12.37 28.98 -6.57
C LEU A 121 13.39 29.94 -5.94
N ALA A 122 12.98 31.17 -5.64
CA ALA A 122 13.77 32.23 -5.05
C ALA A 122 13.36 32.49 -3.60
N PRO A 123 13.98 31.84 -2.59
CA PRO A 123 13.66 32.07 -1.19
C PRO A 123 14.11 33.46 -0.73
N VAL A 124 13.27 34.16 0.02
CA VAL A 124 13.55 35.49 0.62
C VAL A 124 13.42 35.35 2.15
N GLU A 125 14.39 34.64 2.76
CA GLU A 125 14.36 34.26 4.18
C GLU A 125 14.24 35.43 5.14
N GLY A 126 14.94 36.56 4.90
CA GLY A 126 14.87 37.77 5.72
C GLY A 126 13.49 38.36 5.79
N LEU A 127 12.83 38.56 4.62
CA LEU A 127 11.48 39.12 4.55
C LEU A 127 10.44 38.18 5.17
N GLU A 128 10.55 36.87 4.89
CA GLU A 128 9.68 35.84 5.49
C GLU A 128 9.71 35.91 7.01
N LYS A 129 10.92 35.90 7.59
CA LYS A 129 11.12 35.93 9.03
C LYS A 129 10.57 37.21 9.65
N ASP A 130 10.92 38.37 9.08
CA ASP A 130 10.50 39.67 9.59
C ASP A 130 8.96 39.78 9.62
N ILE A 131 8.27 39.28 8.58
CA ILE A 131 6.80 39.32 8.52
C ILE A 131 6.21 38.46 9.65
N PHE A 132 6.69 37.22 9.85
CA PHE A 132 6.14 36.35 10.89
C PHE A 132 6.49 36.82 12.32
N ASP A 133 7.59 37.51 12.49
CA ASP A 133 7.98 38.08 13.77
C ASP A 133 7.13 39.35 14.09
N ALA A 134 6.66 40.07 13.05
CA ALA A 134 5.90 41.33 13.20
C ALA A 134 4.37 41.13 13.16
N ILE A 135 3.86 40.14 12.38
CA ILE A 135 2.41 39.93 12.16
C ILE A 135 2.03 38.54 12.71
N LEU A 136 1.32 38.51 13.84
CA LEU A 136 0.93 37.27 14.51
C LEU A 136 -0.31 36.64 13.89
N SER A 137 -1.29 37.47 13.50
CA SER A 137 -2.52 37.07 12.85
C SER A 137 -3.04 38.17 11.92
N GLU A 138 -4.16 37.93 11.23
CA GLU A 138 -4.80 38.93 10.37
C GLU A 138 -5.24 40.19 11.14
N GLU A 139 -5.48 40.06 12.44
CA GLU A 139 -5.97 41.14 13.32
C GLU A 139 -4.91 41.61 14.34
N GLU A 140 -3.77 40.94 14.43
CA GLU A 140 -2.82 41.21 15.50
C GLU A 140 -1.39 41.42 14.96
N ILE A 141 -0.86 42.61 15.24
CA ILE A 141 0.53 42.99 14.99
C ILE A 141 1.28 42.86 16.32
N ALA A 142 2.47 42.27 16.33
CA ALA A 142 3.28 42.09 17.51
C ALA A 142 3.73 43.43 18.11
N ASP A 143 3.81 43.52 19.42
CA ASP A 143 4.35 44.68 20.11
C ASP A 143 5.82 44.98 19.68
N THR A 144 6.52 43.94 19.26
CA THR A 144 7.93 44.02 18.80
C THR A 144 8.07 44.38 17.33
N ALA A 145 6.97 44.55 16.58
CA ALA A 145 7.01 44.92 15.16
C ALA A 145 7.75 46.23 14.89
N SER A 146 7.62 47.20 15.80
CA SER A 146 8.46 48.40 15.81
C SER A 146 8.66 48.90 17.24
N PRO A 147 9.80 49.62 17.54
CA PRO A 147 10.00 50.29 18.82
C PRO A 147 8.91 51.30 19.13
N ALA A 148 8.39 52.03 18.13
CA ALA A 148 7.35 53.03 18.26
C ALA A 148 6.01 52.38 18.67
N LEU A 149 5.59 51.28 18.04
CA LEU A 149 4.39 50.55 18.40
C LEU A 149 4.44 50.03 19.84
N ASN A 150 5.57 49.51 20.27
CA ASN A 150 5.78 49.07 21.66
C ASN A 150 5.60 50.20 22.67
N ASP A 151 6.21 51.39 22.40
CA ASP A 151 6.06 52.56 23.27
C ASP A 151 4.61 53.07 23.32
N LEU A 152 3.94 53.18 22.17
CA LEU A 152 2.55 53.59 22.09
C LEU A 152 1.63 52.64 22.91
N ARG A 153 1.75 51.32 22.73
CA ARG A 153 0.96 50.34 23.50
C ARG A 153 1.26 50.38 25.00
N ARG A 154 2.52 50.64 25.39
CA ARG A 154 2.86 50.84 26.79
C ARG A 154 2.21 52.10 27.32
N ARG A 155 2.20 53.20 26.58
CA ARG A 155 1.52 54.48 26.98
C ARG A 155 0.00 54.28 27.08
N ILE A 156 -0.61 53.62 26.12
CA ILE A 156 -2.06 53.30 26.15
C ILE A 156 -2.38 52.49 27.41
N ARG A 157 -1.64 51.42 27.71
CA ARG A 157 -1.82 50.60 28.92
C ARG A 157 -1.71 51.41 30.20
N ARG A 158 -0.73 52.33 30.27
CA ARG A 158 -0.57 53.22 31.44
C ARG A 158 -1.74 54.20 31.56
N ALA A 159 -2.19 54.83 30.47
CA ALA A 159 -3.32 55.73 30.46
C ALA A 159 -4.62 54.99 30.87
N GLN A 160 -4.83 53.79 30.39
CA GLN A 160 -5.99 52.97 30.76
C GLN A 160 -5.99 52.58 32.26
N LEU A 161 -4.84 52.26 32.82
CA LEU A 161 -4.72 51.96 34.26
C LEU A 161 -5.03 53.21 35.09
N LYS A 162 -4.51 54.37 34.69
CA LYS A 162 -4.78 55.65 35.36
C LYS A 162 -6.26 55.99 35.34
N VAL A 163 -6.95 55.84 34.19
CA VAL A 163 -8.39 56.07 34.07
C VAL A 163 -9.16 55.10 34.98
N ARG A 164 -8.76 53.82 35.02
CA ARG A 164 -9.42 52.82 35.83
C ARG A 164 -9.27 53.09 37.31
N GLU A 165 -8.10 53.51 37.78
CA GLU A 165 -7.87 53.91 39.17
C GLU A 165 -8.72 55.12 39.55
N GLN A 166 -8.85 56.14 38.69
CA GLN A 166 -9.68 57.32 38.93
C GLN A 166 -11.17 56.94 38.99
N LEU A 167 -11.64 56.09 38.10
CA LEU A 167 -13.03 55.61 38.08
C LEU A 167 -13.34 54.70 39.25
N ASP A 168 -12.43 53.84 39.66
CA ASP A 168 -12.57 53.02 40.89
C ASP A 168 -12.72 53.90 42.13
N GLY A 169 -11.99 55.08 42.18
CA GLY A 169 -12.17 56.09 43.22
C GLY A 169 -13.58 56.65 43.21
N ILE A 170 -14.15 56.97 42.05
CA ILE A 170 -15.52 57.46 41.90
C ILE A 170 -16.56 56.42 42.34
N ILE A 171 -16.37 55.17 41.87
CA ILE A 171 -17.30 54.06 42.20
C ILE A 171 -17.34 53.76 43.71
N ARG A 172 -16.20 53.83 44.39
CA ARG A 172 -16.09 53.59 45.84
C ARG A 172 -16.49 54.81 46.68
N SER A 173 -16.71 55.96 46.07
CA SER A 173 -17.10 57.17 46.80
C SER A 173 -18.54 57.06 47.33
N PRO A 174 -18.78 57.25 48.63
CA PRO A 174 -20.10 57.27 49.19
C PRO A 174 -21.05 58.34 48.56
N GLN A 175 -20.44 59.36 47.98
CA GLN A 175 -21.15 60.47 47.32
C GLN A 175 -21.90 59.97 46.07
N TYR A 176 -21.31 59.08 45.30
CA TYR A 176 -21.88 58.61 44.04
C TYR A 176 -22.60 57.24 44.16
N ALA A 177 -22.50 56.57 45.34
CA ALA A 177 -23.06 55.25 45.54
C ALA A 177 -24.57 55.12 45.26
N LYS A 178 -25.36 56.18 45.45
CA LYS A 178 -26.79 56.22 45.18
C LYS A 178 -27.10 56.53 43.70
N ALA A 179 -26.26 57.27 43.07
CA ALA A 179 -26.43 57.72 41.69
C ALA A 179 -26.07 56.66 40.67
N LEU A 180 -25.13 55.78 41.00
CA LEU A 180 -24.70 54.69 40.11
C LEU A 180 -25.80 53.61 40.03
N GLN A 181 -26.07 53.08 38.81
CA GLN A 181 -26.92 51.92 38.59
C GLN A 181 -26.26 50.65 39.11
N GLU A 182 -25.00 50.52 38.80
CA GLU A 182 -24.10 49.45 39.23
C GLU A 182 -22.72 50.02 39.52
N PRO A 183 -21.98 49.55 40.55
CA PRO A 183 -20.65 50.04 40.89
C PRO A 183 -19.58 49.39 39.99
N ILE A 184 -19.67 49.58 38.66
CA ILE A 184 -18.76 49.04 37.68
C ILE A 184 -18.25 50.10 36.71
N VAL A 185 -17.05 49.87 36.14
CA VAL A 185 -16.51 50.63 35.00
C VAL A 185 -16.88 49.86 33.75
N THR A 186 -17.43 50.51 32.76
CA THR A 186 -17.73 49.92 31.45
C THR A 186 -17.12 50.75 30.32
N MET A 187 -17.13 50.25 29.11
CA MET A 187 -16.68 50.96 27.94
C MET A 187 -17.85 51.23 26.96
N ARG A 188 -17.92 52.45 26.46
CA ARG A 188 -18.86 52.86 25.40
C ARG A 188 -18.11 53.68 24.38
N ASP A 189 -18.25 53.38 23.12
CA ASP A 189 -17.56 54.04 21.99
C ASP A 189 -16.05 54.27 22.26
N GLY A 190 -15.40 53.23 22.83
CA GLY A 190 -13.96 53.29 23.15
C GLY A 190 -13.62 54.17 24.35
N ARG A 191 -14.56 54.63 25.16
CA ARG A 191 -14.35 55.46 26.33
C ARG A 191 -14.78 54.73 27.61
N PHE A 192 -14.03 54.92 28.65
CA PHE A 192 -14.35 54.43 29.99
C PHE A 192 -15.40 55.31 30.62
N VAL A 193 -16.54 54.71 30.97
CA VAL A 193 -17.74 55.40 31.53
C VAL A 193 -18.26 54.65 32.74
N VAL A 194 -19.12 55.33 33.52
CA VAL A 194 -19.86 54.72 34.64
C VAL A 194 -21.38 54.72 34.33
N PRO A 195 -22.11 53.63 34.64
CA PRO A 195 -23.54 53.55 34.46
C PRO A 195 -24.25 54.32 35.60
N VAL A 196 -24.99 55.36 35.26
CA VAL A 196 -25.72 56.24 36.20
C VAL A 196 -27.22 56.09 35.97
N LYS A 197 -28.02 56.11 37.03
CA LYS A 197 -29.49 56.12 36.91
C LYS A 197 -29.93 57.39 36.23
N ILE A 198 -30.90 57.34 35.36
CA ILE A 198 -31.38 58.51 34.59
C ILE A 198 -31.80 59.62 35.48
N GLU A 199 -32.43 59.33 36.61
CA GLU A 199 -32.90 60.28 37.66
C GLU A 199 -31.74 60.99 38.31
N CYS A 200 -30.58 60.43 38.44
CA CYS A 200 -29.38 60.95 39.05
C CYS A 200 -28.38 61.51 38.06
N LYS A 201 -28.77 61.68 36.80
CA LYS A 201 -27.86 62.16 35.71
C LYS A 201 -27.04 63.42 36.05
N ASN A 202 -27.68 64.41 36.81
CA ASN A 202 -27.03 65.65 37.13
C ASN A 202 -26.12 65.57 38.38
N GLU A 203 -26.15 64.44 39.10
CA GLU A 203 -25.31 64.28 40.30
C GLU A 203 -23.83 63.88 39.90
N VAL A 204 -23.68 63.23 38.75
CA VAL A 204 -22.36 62.86 38.21
C VAL A 204 -22.03 63.91 37.10
N LYS A 205 -21.11 64.83 37.39
CA LYS A 205 -20.64 65.79 36.39
C LYS A 205 -19.77 65.07 35.34
N GLY A 206 -20.26 65.05 34.06
CA GLY A 206 -19.55 64.37 33.00
C GLY A 206 -20.28 64.45 31.65
N LEU A 207 -19.73 63.85 30.63
CA LEU A 207 -20.27 63.74 29.29
C LEU A 207 -21.09 62.44 29.12
N VAL A 208 -22.31 62.59 28.58
CA VAL A 208 -23.16 61.42 28.27
C VAL A 208 -22.74 60.86 26.90
N HIS A 209 -22.42 59.58 26.89
CA HIS A 209 -21.99 58.91 25.66
C HIS A 209 -23.10 57.95 25.14
N ASP A 210 -23.84 57.31 26.05
CA ASP A 210 -24.83 56.31 25.63
C ASP A 210 -26.00 56.27 26.65
N THR A 211 -27.11 55.68 26.23
CA THR A 211 -28.27 55.45 27.11
C THR A 211 -28.72 53.99 26.89
N SER A 212 -29.03 53.29 27.95
CA SER A 212 -29.53 51.91 27.84
C SER A 212 -30.79 51.81 26.99
N SER A 213 -31.05 50.69 26.37
CA SER A 213 -32.24 50.47 25.54
C SER A 213 -33.55 50.65 26.29
N SER A 214 -33.55 50.49 27.62
CA SER A 214 -34.72 50.76 28.48
C SER A 214 -34.82 52.24 28.88
N GLY A 215 -33.87 53.11 28.59
CA GLY A 215 -33.80 54.51 29.02
C GLY A 215 -33.49 54.71 30.49
N ALA A 216 -33.34 53.64 31.29
CA ALA A 216 -33.21 53.76 32.75
C ALA A 216 -31.76 54.07 33.22
N THR A 217 -30.78 53.83 32.37
CA THR A 217 -29.34 54.02 32.68
C THR A 217 -28.68 54.90 31.63
N VAL A 218 -27.91 55.84 32.07
CA VAL A 218 -27.13 56.75 31.24
C VAL A 218 -25.63 56.45 31.50
N PHE A 219 -24.88 56.23 30.43
CA PHE A 219 -23.45 56.02 30.54
C PHE A 219 -22.71 57.36 30.48
N ILE A 220 -22.15 57.74 31.63
CA ILE A 220 -21.50 59.04 31.80
C ILE A 220 -19.98 58.86 31.89
N GLU A 221 -19.26 59.67 31.13
CA GLU A 221 -17.81 59.85 31.26
C GLU A 221 -17.60 60.98 32.31
N PRO A 222 -17.11 60.72 33.50
CA PRO A 222 -16.86 61.74 34.50
C PRO A 222 -15.81 62.71 34.02
N MET A 223 -16.01 64.04 34.32
CA MET A 223 -15.06 65.10 33.94
C MET A 223 -13.62 64.83 34.34
N ALA A 224 -13.41 64.07 35.45
CA ALA A 224 -12.08 63.72 35.93
C ALA A 224 -11.27 62.81 35.00
N VAL A 225 -11.95 62.07 34.10
CA VAL A 225 -11.32 61.12 33.18
C VAL A 225 -11.40 61.54 31.71
N VAL A 226 -12.06 62.66 31.39
CA VAL A 226 -12.24 63.07 30.00
C VAL A 226 -10.91 63.30 29.28
N ASP A 227 -9.94 63.98 29.92
CA ASP A 227 -8.63 64.25 29.31
C ASP A 227 -7.83 62.97 29.10
N ALA A 228 -7.91 62.01 30.04
CA ALA A 228 -7.23 60.73 29.96
C ALA A 228 -7.87 59.79 28.89
N ASN A 229 -9.21 59.83 28.76
CA ASN A 229 -9.90 59.10 27.66
C ASN A 229 -9.57 59.75 26.30
N ASN A 230 -9.44 61.06 26.19
CA ASN A 230 -8.99 61.72 24.98
C ASN A 230 -7.53 61.37 24.65
N GLU A 231 -6.63 61.29 25.64
CA GLU A 231 -5.24 60.83 25.48
C GLU A 231 -5.23 59.40 24.96
N ILE A 232 -6.02 58.47 25.50
CA ILE A 232 -6.11 57.09 25.03
C ILE A 232 -6.52 57.07 23.55
N ARG A 233 -7.53 57.86 23.17
CA ARG A 233 -8.03 57.88 21.80
C ARG A 233 -6.99 58.48 20.84
N MET A 234 -6.24 59.48 21.25
CA MET A 234 -5.12 60.02 20.45
C MET A 234 -4.03 58.97 20.27
N LEU A 235 -3.64 58.30 21.34
CA LEU A 235 -2.63 57.24 21.29
C LEU A 235 -3.08 56.04 20.43
N GLN A 236 -4.36 55.67 20.47
CA GLN A 236 -4.94 54.62 19.59
C GLN A 236 -4.88 55.02 18.11
N ASN A 237 -5.14 56.28 17.80
CA ASN A 237 -4.98 56.79 16.44
C ASN A 237 -3.53 56.76 15.99
N GLU A 238 -2.60 57.19 16.87
CA GLU A 238 -1.15 57.09 16.59
C GLU A 238 -0.73 55.61 16.41
N GLU A 239 -1.26 54.70 17.21
CA GLU A 239 -1.03 53.26 17.08
C GLU A 239 -1.50 52.76 15.70
N GLN A 240 -2.70 53.15 15.26
CA GLN A 240 -3.21 52.78 13.95
C GLN A 240 -2.36 53.31 12.80
N LEU A 241 -1.89 54.56 12.89
CA LEU A 241 -0.98 55.16 11.91
C LEU A 241 0.36 54.41 11.85
N GLU A 242 0.87 54.00 13.00
CA GLU A 242 2.13 53.22 13.06
C GLU A 242 1.94 51.81 12.48
N ILE A 243 0.81 51.16 12.78
CA ILE A 243 0.43 49.88 12.14
C ILE A 243 0.37 50.05 10.61
N ASP A 244 -0.31 51.09 10.13
CA ASP A 244 -0.41 51.40 8.72
C ASP A 244 0.96 51.61 8.05
N ARG A 245 1.88 52.31 8.79
CA ARG A 245 3.28 52.48 8.34
C ARG A 245 4.02 51.13 8.22
N ILE A 246 3.88 50.26 9.23
CA ILE A 246 4.51 48.93 9.23
C ILE A 246 4.00 48.10 8.04
N LEU A 247 2.66 48.07 7.82
CA LEU A 247 2.06 47.34 6.71
C LEU A 247 2.53 47.91 5.34
N GLN A 248 2.66 49.23 5.25
CA GLN A 248 3.18 49.88 4.04
C GLN A 248 4.63 49.48 3.77
N GLU A 249 5.49 49.48 4.78
CA GLU A 249 6.89 49.11 4.67
C GLU A 249 7.02 47.62 4.19
N PHE A 250 6.23 46.67 4.77
CA PHE A 250 6.22 45.29 4.28
C PHE A 250 5.69 45.22 2.87
N SER A 251 4.66 45.98 2.49
CA SER A 251 4.11 46.00 1.14
C SER A 251 5.15 46.48 0.12
N GLU A 252 5.94 47.50 0.43
CA GLU A 252 7.04 47.97 -0.41
C GLU A 252 8.13 46.92 -0.59
N ARG A 253 8.55 46.25 0.50
CA ARG A 253 9.53 45.16 0.46
C ARG A 253 9.00 43.97 -0.37
N ILE A 254 7.72 43.62 -0.21
CA ILE A 254 7.06 42.60 -1.04
C ILE A 254 7.04 43.02 -2.51
N GLY A 255 6.74 44.30 -2.80
CA GLY A 255 6.74 44.84 -4.14
C GLY A 255 8.09 44.70 -4.85
N GLN A 256 9.21 44.84 -4.13
CA GLN A 256 10.56 44.69 -4.67
C GLN A 256 10.85 43.26 -5.15
N VAL A 257 10.26 42.25 -4.52
CA VAL A 257 10.46 40.82 -4.83
C VAL A 257 9.26 40.19 -5.54
N ALA A 258 8.27 41.00 -5.93
CA ALA A 258 6.99 40.51 -6.43
C ALA A 258 7.12 39.61 -7.66
N ASP A 259 7.93 39.98 -8.67
CA ASP A 259 8.11 39.18 -9.89
C ASP A 259 8.75 37.83 -9.59
N ALA A 260 9.86 37.80 -8.84
CA ALA A 260 10.54 36.56 -8.47
C ALA A 260 9.63 35.64 -7.62
N THR A 261 8.81 36.23 -6.72
CA THR A 261 7.85 35.50 -5.91
C THR A 261 6.71 34.94 -6.77
N LYS A 262 6.23 35.70 -7.75
CA LYS A 262 5.22 35.24 -8.71
C LYS A 262 5.69 34.07 -9.55
N ASP A 263 6.91 34.15 -10.11
CA ASP A 263 7.51 33.05 -10.88
C ASP A 263 7.73 31.81 -10.00
N SER A 264 8.22 32.01 -8.78
CA SER A 264 8.35 30.94 -7.80
C SER A 264 7.00 30.30 -7.42
N PHE A 265 5.96 31.13 -7.28
CA PHE A 265 4.59 30.60 -7.02
C PHE A 265 4.08 29.76 -8.18
N ALA A 266 4.27 30.20 -9.43
CA ALA A 266 3.91 29.41 -10.61
C ALA A 266 4.65 28.06 -10.63
N ALA A 267 5.95 28.06 -10.32
CA ALA A 267 6.73 26.82 -10.20
C ALA A 267 6.24 25.93 -9.06
N LEU A 268 5.86 26.48 -7.89
CA LEU A 268 5.27 25.73 -6.79
C LEU A 268 3.96 25.03 -7.19
N LEU A 269 3.10 25.66 -7.98
CA LEU A 269 1.87 25.04 -8.46
C LEU A 269 2.16 23.82 -9.34
N GLN A 270 3.16 23.92 -10.22
CA GLN A 270 3.60 22.80 -11.06
C GLN A 270 4.22 21.68 -10.22
N LEU A 271 5.01 22.02 -9.22
CA LEU A 271 5.58 21.06 -8.29
C LEU A 271 4.49 20.36 -7.46
N ASP A 272 3.47 21.07 -6.96
CA ASP A 272 2.34 20.48 -6.25
C ASP A 272 1.56 19.51 -7.15
N LEU A 273 1.38 19.84 -8.44
CA LEU A 273 0.78 18.92 -9.40
C LEU A 273 1.63 17.66 -9.60
N LEU A 274 2.96 17.78 -9.68
CA LEU A 274 3.87 16.62 -9.76
C LEU A 274 3.84 15.78 -8.47
N PHE A 275 3.82 16.42 -7.31
CA PHE A 275 3.62 15.70 -6.04
C PHE A 275 2.24 15.04 -5.95
N ALA A 276 1.20 15.66 -6.49
CA ALA A 276 -0.13 15.07 -6.57
C ALA A 276 -0.15 13.83 -7.47
N LYS A 277 0.52 13.87 -8.64
CA LYS A 277 0.70 12.71 -9.52
C LYS A 277 1.46 11.59 -8.81
N SER A 278 2.52 11.90 -8.06
CA SER A 278 3.27 10.93 -7.26
C SER A 278 2.39 10.28 -6.17
N ARG A 279 1.65 11.08 -5.40
CA ARG A 279 0.72 10.55 -4.37
C ARG A 279 -0.37 9.67 -4.98
N LEU A 280 -0.91 10.06 -6.13
CA LEU A 280 -1.90 9.25 -6.85
C LEU A 280 -1.28 7.93 -7.34
N ALA A 281 -0.04 7.96 -7.84
CA ALA A 281 0.70 6.76 -8.26
C ALA A 281 0.88 5.77 -7.11
N ASP A 282 1.28 6.24 -5.93
CA ASP A 282 1.42 5.41 -4.72
C ASP A 282 0.07 4.82 -4.30
N LYS A 283 -0.98 5.64 -4.32
CA LYS A 283 -2.36 5.19 -4.00
C LYS A 283 -2.83 4.09 -4.94
N MET A 284 -2.49 4.16 -6.24
CA MET A 284 -2.86 3.16 -7.25
C MET A 284 -1.85 2.00 -7.33
N LYS A 285 -0.71 2.03 -6.63
CA LYS A 285 0.45 1.15 -6.83
C LYS A 285 0.85 1.13 -8.31
N ALA A 286 1.01 2.31 -8.87
CA ALA A 286 1.34 2.52 -10.27
C ALA A 286 2.84 2.33 -10.52
N THR A 287 3.18 2.00 -11.77
CA THR A 287 4.56 1.88 -12.26
C THR A 287 4.77 2.81 -13.44
N VAL A 288 6.02 3.08 -13.77
CA VAL A 288 6.39 3.86 -14.97
C VAL A 288 6.30 2.92 -16.17
N PRO A 289 5.43 3.20 -17.18
CA PRO A 289 5.43 2.45 -18.42
C PRO A 289 6.55 2.93 -19.36
N ASP A 290 7.00 2.05 -20.25
CA ASP A 290 7.88 2.43 -21.36
C ASP A 290 7.07 3.06 -22.48
N LEU A 291 7.27 4.36 -22.72
CA LEU A 291 6.55 5.08 -23.79
C LEU A 291 7.18 4.81 -25.16
N ASN A 292 6.35 4.76 -26.20
CA ASN A 292 6.77 4.64 -27.59
C ASN A 292 5.87 5.43 -28.53
N GLU A 293 6.36 5.67 -29.77
CA GLU A 293 5.61 6.30 -30.87
C GLU A 293 5.21 5.31 -31.96
N ASP A 294 5.56 4.01 -31.79
CA ASP A 294 5.30 2.95 -32.76
C ASP A 294 3.84 2.44 -32.72
N GLY A 295 3.04 2.96 -31.79
CA GLY A 295 1.66 2.53 -31.60
C GLY A 295 1.55 1.18 -30.90
N ILE A 296 2.56 0.78 -30.08
CA ILE A 296 2.58 -0.48 -29.37
C ILE A 296 2.08 -0.28 -27.95
N ILE A 297 1.06 -0.99 -27.59
CA ILE A 297 0.52 -1.07 -26.22
C ILE A 297 0.71 -2.50 -25.71
N GLU A 298 1.34 -2.64 -24.55
CA GLU A 298 1.47 -3.89 -23.82
C GLU A 298 1.27 -3.60 -22.33
N PHE A 299 0.05 -3.67 -21.87
CA PHE A 299 -0.28 -3.49 -20.46
C PHE A 299 -0.34 -4.85 -19.77
N ARG A 300 0.57 -5.08 -18.83
CA ARG A 300 0.64 -6.29 -18.02
C ARG A 300 -0.03 -6.04 -16.68
N LYS A 301 -0.97 -6.91 -16.30
CA LYS A 301 -1.74 -6.82 -15.05
C LYS A 301 -2.35 -5.44 -14.85
N ALA A 302 -2.90 -4.86 -15.93
CA ALA A 302 -3.55 -3.56 -15.91
C ALA A 302 -4.78 -3.58 -15.01
N ARG A 303 -4.93 -2.57 -14.17
CA ARG A 303 -6.06 -2.40 -13.27
C ARG A 303 -6.77 -1.11 -13.61
N HIS A 304 -8.10 -1.17 -13.74
CA HIS A 304 -8.89 0.03 -13.99
C HIS A 304 -8.83 0.96 -12.75
N PRO A 305 -8.37 2.20 -12.86
CA PRO A 305 -8.11 3.08 -11.72
C PRO A 305 -9.36 3.44 -10.91
N LEU A 306 -10.54 3.42 -11.50
CA LEU A 306 -11.82 3.79 -10.87
C LEU A 306 -12.51 2.60 -10.19
N ILE A 307 -12.03 1.37 -10.37
CA ILE A 307 -12.57 0.19 -9.69
C ILE A 307 -11.83 0.01 -8.35
N GLN A 308 -12.56 -0.35 -7.30
CA GLN A 308 -11.99 -0.60 -5.97
C GLN A 308 -10.91 -1.69 -6.03
N LYS A 309 -9.84 -1.51 -5.25
CA LYS A 309 -8.64 -2.38 -5.27
C LYS A 309 -8.90 -3.85 -4.97
N ASP A 310 -9.89 -4.14 -4.15
CA ASP A 310 -10.33 -5.46 -3.75
C ASP A 310 -11.24 -6.15 -4.78
N LYS A 311 -11.83 -5.38 -5.69
CA LYS A 311 -12.74 -5.85 -6.73
C LYS A 311 -12.13 -5.87 -8.12
N VAL A 312 -11.06 -5.08 -8.36
CA VAL A 312 -10.45 -4.98 -9.68
C VAL A 312 -9.69 -6.27 -10.00
N VAL A 313 -10.01 -6.88 -11.13
CA VAL A 313 -9.27 -8.00 -11.69
C VAL A 313 -8.22 -7.45 -12.65
N PRO A 314 -6.93 -7.76 -12.46
CA PRO A 314 -5.87 -7.35 -13.39
C PRO A 314 -6.04 -8.02 -14.75
N VAL A 315 -5.91 -7.24 -15.84
CA VAL A 315 -6.00 -7.73 -17.21
C VAL A 315 -4.71 -7.47 -17.98
N ASP A 316 -4.35 -8.40 -18.87
CA ASP A 316 -3.26 -8.23 -19.82
C ASP A 316 -3.84 -7.79 -21.16
N ILE A 317 -3.37 -6.63 -21.68
CA ILE A 317 -3.88 -6.05 -22.93
C ILE A 317 -2.69 -5.77 -23.85
N ARG A 318 -2.75 -6.29 -25.08
CA ARG A 318 -1.74 -6.05 -26.11
C ARG A 318 -2.41 -5.51 -27.38
N LEU A 319 -1.75 -4.57 -28.05
CA LEU A 319 -2.15 -4.02 -29.33
C LEU A 319 -0.96 -3.35 -30.00
N GLY A 320 -0.80 -3.49 -31.31
CA GLY A 320 0.25 -2.81 -32.08
C GLY A 320 1.54 -3.62 -32.28
N ASP A 321 1.66 -4.77 -31.62
CA ASP A 321 2.80 -5.70 -31.78
C ASP A 321 2.26 -7.05 -32.31
N GLY A 322 2.55 -7.36 -33.55
CA GLY A 322 2.01 -8.51 -34.28
C GLY A 322 0.64 -8.29 -34.92
N PHE A 323 -0.20 -7.44 -34.34
CA PHE A 323 -1.54 -7.09 -34.86
C PHE A 323 -1.89 -5.63 -34.56
N ASP A 324 -2.62 -5.00 -35.48
CA ASP A 324 -3.08 -3.62 -35.39
C ASP A 324 -4.51 -3.48 -34.82
N THR A 325 -5.25 -4.58 -34.85
CA THR A 325 -6.69 -4.61 -34.53
C THR A 325 -6.99 -5.76 -33.55
N LEU A 326 -7.65 -5.42 -32.44
CA LEU A 326 -8.12 -6.39 -31.43
C LEU A 326 -9.66 -6.44 -31.44
N VAL A 327 -10.23 -7.60 -31.75
CA VAL A 327 -11.67 -7.87 -31.70
C VAL A 327 -12.02 -8.62 -30.43
N ILE A 328 -12.65 -7.95 -29.47
CA ILE A 328 -12.99 -8.53 -28.18
C ILE A 328 -14.42 -9.09 -28.21
N THR A 329 -14.56 -10.36 -27.89
CA THR A 329 -15.83 -11.09 -27.92
C THR A 329 -16.19 -11.67 -26.54
N GLY A 330 -17.38 -12.19 -26.38
CA GLY A 330 -17.86 -12.76 -25.12
C GLY A 330 -19.16 -12.12 -24.60
N PRO A 331 -19.70 -12.55 -23.45
CA PRO A 331 -20.95 -12.00 -22.91
C PRO A 331 -20.79 -10.55 -22.45
N ASN A 332 -21.87 -9.75 -22.45
CA ASN A 332 -21.83 -8.34 -22.03
C ASN A 332 -21.37 -8.17 -20.58
N THR A 333 -21.74 -9.10 -19.72
CA THR A 333 -21.33 -9.13 -18.31
C THR A 333 -19.85 -9.49 -18.11
N GLY A 334 -19.14 -9.94 -19.15
CA GLY A 334 -17.75 -10.43 -19.09
C GLY A 334 -16.68 -9.35 -18.89
N GLY A 335 -17.05 -8.06 -18.99
CA GLY A 335 -16.11 -6.95 -18.80
C GLY A 335 -15.46 -6.40 -20.09
N LYS A 336 -16.02 -6.67 -21.26
CA LYS A 336 -15.55 -6.15 -22.57
C LYS A 336 -15.39 -4.63 -22.58
N THR A 337 -16.45 -3.91 -22.20
CA THR A 337 -16.46 -2.44 -22.10
C THR A 337 -15.41 -1.93 -21.10
N VAL A 338 -15.24 -2.65 -19.98
CA VAL A 338 -14.22 -2.30 -18.97
C VAL A 338 -12.81 -2.47 -19.53
N ALA A 339 -12.56 -3.52 -20.31
CA ALA A 339 -11.27 -3.75 -20.95
C ALA A 339 -10.95 -2.64 -21.98
N LEU A 340 -11.94 -2.24 -22.83
CA LEU A 340 -11.80 -1.10 -23.75
C LEU A 340 -11.52 0.22 -23.01
N LYS A 341 -12.33 0.52 -21.99
CA LYS A 341 -12.12 1.72 -21.16
C LYS A 341 -10.76 1.69 -20.48
N THR A 342 -10.32 0.54 -19.95
CA THR A 342 -9.00 0.41 -19.36
C THR A 342 -7.90 0.72 -20.35
N LEU A 343 -7.98 0.17 -21.58
CA LEU A 343 -7.03 0.41 -22.64
C LEU A 343 -6.93 1.92 -22.97
N GLY A 344 -8.06 2.56 -23.24
CA GLY A 344 -8.10 3.98 -23.60
C GLY A 344 -7.70 4.90 -22.46
N LEU A 345 -8.22 4.66 -21.25
CA LEU A 345 -7.96 5.50 -20.08
C LEU A 345 -6.48 5.47 -19.68
N LEU A 346 -5.87 4.27 -19.63
CA LEU A 346 -4.44 4.16 -19.29
C LEU A 346 -3.56 4.81 -20.36
N THR A 347 -3.93 4.73 -21.63
CA THR A 347 -3.24 5.42 -22.72
C THR A 347 -3.30 6.93 -22.52
N LEU A 348 -4.47 7.50 -22.22
CA LEU A 348 -4.62 8.93 -21.92
C LEU A 348 -3.86 9.34 -20.66
N MET A 349 -3.88 8.52 -19.60
CA MET A 349 -3.12 8.78 -18.38
C MET A 349 -1.61 8.84 -18.65
N ALA A 350 -1.08 7.92 -19.47
CA ALA A 350 0.32 7.92 -19.88
C ALA A 350 0.68 9.22 -20.62
N ALA A 351 -0.16 9.64 -21.57
CA ALA A 351 -0.01 10.90 -22.31
C ALA A 351 -0.13 12.15 -21.41
N CYS A 352 -0.84 12.05 -20.27
CA CYS A 352 -0.85 13.10 -19.23
C CYS A 352 0.40 13.09 -18.33
N GLY A 353 1.38 12.24 -18.57
CA GLY A 353 2.57 12.08 -17.73
C GLY A 353 2.26 11.50 -16.34
N MET A 354 1.26 10.62 -16.24
CA MET A 354 0.93 9.88 -15.02
C MET A 354 1.50 8.47 -15.09
N MET A 355 1.96 7.94 -13.95
CA MET A 355 2.31 6.53 -13.81
C MET A 355 1.05 5.68 -13.86
N LEU A 356 1.16 4.45 -14.35
CA LEU A 356 0.02 3.58 -14.63
C LEU A 356 -0.13 2.45 -13.59
N PRO A 357 -1.35 2.04 -13.23
CA PRO A 357 -1.61 0.88 -12.37
C PRO A 357 -1.42 -0.45 -13.12
N VAL A 358 -0.21 -0.69 -13.63
CA VAL A 358 0.21 -1.86 -14.41
C VAL A 358 1.44 -2.52 -13.79
N ALA A 359 1.84 -3.70 -14.26
CA ALA A 359 3.09 -4.33 -13.85
C ALA A 359 4.28 -3.68 -14.57
N THR A 360 5.47 -3.77 -13.94
CA THR A 360 6.74 -3.31 -14.52
C THR A 360 7.02 -3.96 -15.87
N GLY A 361 7.58 -3.20 -16.80
CA GLY A 361 7.85 -3.63 -18.17
C GLY A 361 6.62 -3.54 -19.08
N SER A 362 5.56 -2.82 -18.67
CA SER A 362 4.45 -2.45 -19.54
C SER A 362 4.86 -1.33 -20.48
N ARG A 363 4.34 -1.37 -21.71
CA ARG A 363 4.61 -0.40 -22.77
C ARG A 363 3.33 0.37 -23.09
N ALA A 364 3.43 1.68 -23.28
CA ALA A 364 2.32 2.54 -23.68
C ALA A 364 2.70 3.38 -24.92
N ALA A 365 1.80 3.46 -25.89
CA ALA A 365 2.00 4.31 -27.05
C ALA A 365 1.37 5.68 -26.82
N VAL A 366 1.98 6.72 -27.39
CA VAL A 366 1.44 8.07 -27.42
C VAL A 366 0.72 8.28 -28.74
N PHE A 367 -0.58 8.58 -28.67
CA PHE A 367 -1.44 8.85 -29.82
C PHE A 367 -1.84 10.32 -29.85
N THR A 368 -1.90 10.88 -31.05
CA THR A 368 -2.45 12.22 -31.26
C THR A 368 -3.97 12.23 -31.06
N HIS A 369 -4.63 11.14 -31.47
CA HIS A 369 -6.07 10.99 -31.38
C HIS A 369 -6.44 9.69 -30.64
N VAL A 370 -7.13 9.80 -29.51
CA VAL A 370 -7.79 8.68 -28.82
C VAL A 370 -9.29 8.87 -29.00
N LEU A 371 -9.88 8.05 -29.88
CA LEU A 371 -11.25 8.17 -30.34
C LEU A 371 -12.08 7.02 -29.80
N ALA A 372 -13.18 7.31 -29.11
CA ALA A 372 -14.00 6.28 -28.46
C ALA A 372 -15.46 6.43 -28.85
N ASP A 373 -16.07 5.31 -29.25
CA ASP A 373 -17.53 5.11 -29.32
C ASP A 373 -17.88 4.00 -28.33
N ILE A 374 -18.14 4.39 -27.09
CA ILE A 374 -18.39 3.50 -25.94
C ILE A 374 -19.60 4.04 -25.16
N GLY A 375 -20.51 3.16 -24.78
CA GLY A 375 -21.63 3.45 -23.90
C GLY A 375 -22.97 3.54 -24.61
N ASP A 376 -24.02 3.05 -23.91
CA ASP A 376 -25.42 3.13 -24.32
C ASP A 376 -25.97 4.54 -24.03
N GLU A 377 -26.30 5.29 -25.07
CA GLU A 377 -27.12 6.49 -24.93
C GLU A 377 -28.59 6.10 -24.75
N GLN A 378 -28.96 5.52 -23.60
CA GLN A 378 -30.37 5.30 -23.20
C GLN A 378 -31.01 6.59 -22.67
N SER A 379 -30.63 7.75 -23.17
CA SER A 379 -31.32 8.99 -22.83
C SER A 379 -32.61 9.12 -23.68
N ILE A 380 -33.73 9.12 -22.98
CA ILE A 380 -35.08 9.30 -23.55
C ILE A 380 -35.20 10.61 -24.35
N GLU A 381 -34.24 11.53 -24.22
CA GLU A 381 -34.26 12.86 -24.89
C GLU A 381 -33.70 12.86 -26.32
N GLN A 382 -33.04 11.79 -26.78
CA GLN A 382 -32.56 11.72 -28.16
C GLN A 382 -33.45 10.81 -29.00
N SER A 383 -34.11 11.42 -29.99
CA SER A 383 -35.04 10.77 -30.91
C SER A 383 -34.40 9.88 -31.98
N LEU A 384 -33.06 9.67 -31.94
CA LEU A 384 -32.33 8.82 -32.86
C LEU A 384 -32.26 7.40 -32.33
N SER A 385 -32.47 6.41 -33.20
CA SER A 385 -32.20 4.98 -32.88
C SER A 385 -30.76 4.84 -32.39
N THR A 386 -30.50 3.94 -31.42
CA THR A 386 -29.16 3.63 -30.91
C THR A 386 -28.17 3.34 -32.04
N PHE A 387 -28.58 2.61 -33.09
CA PHE A 387 -27.78 2.37 -34.29
C PHE A 387 -27.35 3.66 -34.98
N SER A 388 -28.29 4.59 -35.21
CA SER A 388 -27.97 5.86 -35.89
C SER A 388 -26.98 6.71 -35.12
N SER A 389 -27.06 6.75 -33.80
CA SER A 389 -26.13 7.51 -32.94
C SER A 389 -24.71 6.96 -33.02
N HIS A 390 -24.55 5.64 -32.97
CA HIS A 390 -23.24 4.98 -33.17
C HIS A 390 -22.67 5.25 -34.58
N ILE A 391 -23.47 5.12 -35.61
CA ILE A 391 -23.01 5.39 -36.98
C ILE A 391 -22.56 6.85 -37.18
N VAL A 392 -23.26 7.84 -36.63
CA VAL A 392 -22.82 9.24 -36.67
C VAL A 392 -21.45 9.39 -36.01
N LYS A 393 -21.22 8.82 -34.82
CA LYS A 393 -19.92 8.87 -34.13
C LYS A 393 -18.83 8.14 -34.94
N ILE A 394 -19.13 7.00 -35.55
CA ILE A 394 -18.19 6.27 -36.42
C ILE A 394 -17.82 7.11 -37.65
N ILE A 395 -18.78 7.84 -38.26
CA ILE A 395 -18.51 8.75 -39.36
C ILE A 395 -17.55 9.87 -38.94
N GLU A 396 -17.73 10.45 -37.74
CA GLU A 396 -16.82 11.45 -37.17
C GLU A 396 -15.42 10.85 -36.95
N ILE A 397 -15.34 9.66 -36.35
CA ILE A 397 -14.08 8.93 -36.12
C ILE A 397 -13.37 8.66 -37.44
N LEU A 398 -14.08 8.18 -38.48
CA LEU A 398 -13.51 7.89 -39.78
C LEU A 398 -12.94 9.15 -40.49
N LYS A 399 -13.43 10.34 -40.18
CA LYS A 399 -12.89 11.61 -40.73
C LYS A 399 -11.56 12.02 -40.10
N ILE A 400 -11.32 11.63 -38.83
CA ILE A 400 -10.17 12.06 -38.00
C ILE A 400 -9.09 11.01 -37.98
N ALA A 401 -9.48 9.72 -38.01
CA ALA A 401 -8.58 8.57 -37.81
C ALA A 401 -7.44 8.52 -38.84
N ASP A 402 -6.23 8.38 -38.33
CA ASP A 402 -4.96 8.29 -39.07
C ASP A 402 -4.02 7.29 -38.41
N THR A 403 -2.76 7.24 -38.87
CA THR A 403 -1.72 6.33 -38.34
C THR A 403 -1.34 6.61 -36.89
N LYS A 404 -1.68 7.77 -36.32
CA LYS A 404 -1.43 8.17 -34.93
C LYS A 404 -2.70 8.13 -34.09
N SER A 405 -3.67 7.33 -34.47
CA SER A 405 -4.97 7.24 -33.84
C SER A 405 -5.15 5.89 -33.14
N LEU A 406 -5.69 5.94 -31.92
CA LEU A 406 -6.27 4.77 -31.22
C LEU A 406 -7.79 4.89 -31.28
N VAL A 407 -8.44 3.90 -31.87
CA VAL A 407 -9.90 3.85 -32.03
C VAL A 407 -10.47 2.74 -31.15
N LEU A 408 -11.48 3.07 -30.36
CA LEU A 408 -12.13 2.17 -29.42
C LEU A 408 -13.65 2.16 -29.70
N THR A 409 -14.19 1.01 -30.10
CA THR A 409 -15.61 0.87 -30.41
C THR A 409 -16.26 -0.23 -29.61
N ASP A 410 -17.37 0.06 -28.95
CA ASP A 410 -18.14 -0.93 -28.22
C ASP A 410 -19.36 -1.36 -29.04
N GLU A 411 -19.65 -2.66 -29.07
CA GLU A 411 -20.77 -3.27 -29.76
C GLU A 411 -20.90 -2.87 -31.25
N LEU A 412 -19.78 -2.88 -31.98
CA LEU A 412 -19.68 -2.42 -33.36
C LEU A 412 -20.70 -3.15 -34.26
N GLY A 413 -21.57 -2.37 -34.90
CA GLY A 413 -22.64 -2.86 -35.81
C GLY A 413 -23.94 -3.27 -35.11
N ALA A 414 -24.03 -3.13 -33.78
CA ALA A 414 -25.26 -3.49 -33.05
C ALA A 414 -26.44 -2.53 -33.36
N GLY A 415 -27.66 -2.97 -33.11
CA GLY A 415 -28.88 -2.18 -33.22
C GLY A 415 -29.56 -2.18 -34.58
N THR A 416 -29.11 -3.05 -35.51
CA THR A 416 -29.72 -3.28 -36.85
C THR A 416 -29.86 -4.80 -37.14
N ASP A 417 -30.27 -5.17 -38.36
CA ASP A 417 -30.26 -6.59 -38.78
C ASP A 417 -28.88 -7.20 -38.54
N PRO A 418 -28.76 -8.39 -37.93
CA PRO A 418 -27.48 -8.99 -37.58
C PRO A 418 -26.54 -9.18 -38.78
N THR A 419 -27.07 -9.54 -39.95
CA THR A 419 -26.29 -9.77 -41.17
C THR A 419 -25.71 -8.44 -41.72
N GLU A 420 -26.56 -7.40 -41.76
CA GLU A 420 -26.16 -6.06 -42.19
C GLU A 420 -25.16 -5.45 -41.18
N GLY A 421 -25.44 -5.61 -39.89
CA GLY A 421 -24.58 -5.12 -38.79
C GLY A 421 -23.18 -5.74 -38.82
N ALA A 422 -23.11 -7.06 -39.05
CA ALA A 422 -21.82 -7.76 -39.17
C ALA A 422 -21.03 -7.31 -40.40
N ALA A 423 -21.70 -7.19 -41.56
CA ALA A 423 -21.06 -6.70 -42.78
C ALA A 423 -20.53 -5.24 -42.65
N LEU A 424 -21.30 -4.35 -42.00
CA LEU A 424 -20.89 -3.01 -41.70
C LEU A 424 -19.71 -2.99 -40.75
N ALA A 425 -19.73 -3.81 -39.68
CA ALA A 425 -18.62 -3.90 -38.71
C ALA A 425 -17.31 -4.30 -39.40
N VAL A 426 -17.31 -5.35 -40.23
CA VAL A 426 -16.12 -5.77 -41.00
C VAL A 426 -15.64 -4.65 -41.93
N SER A 427 -16.55 -3.97 -42.61
CA SER A 427 -16.22 -2.88 -43.53
C SER A 427 -15.59 -1.67 -42.78
N ILE A 428 -16.11 -1.30 -41.62
CA ILE A 428 -15.61 -0.22 -40.77
C ILE A 428 -14.22 -0.58 -40.25
N ILE A 429 -14.02 -1.80 -39.73
CA ILE A 429 -12.72 -2.29 -39.29
C ILE A 429 -11.70 -2.17 -40.42
N THR A 430 -12.05 -2.67 -41.62
CA THR A 430 -11.20 -2.61 -42.80
C THR A 430 -10.84 -1.17 -43.16
N ALA A 431 -11.80 -0.25 -43.13
CA ALA A 431 -11.59 1.14 -43.44
C ALA A 431 -10.67 1.87 -42.43
N LEU A 432 -10.78 1.55 -41.17
CA LEU A 432 -9.91 2.09 -40.11
C LEU A 432 -8.47 1.55 -40.23
N ARG A 433 -8.33 0.25 -40.50
CA ARG A 433 -7.04 -0.38 -40.75
C ARG A 433 -6.32 0.19 -41.95
N GLN A 434 -7.03 0.45 -43.03
CA GLN A 434 -6.48 1.10 -44.25
C GLN A 434 -5.93 2.50 -43.97
N ARG A 435 -6.43 3.20 -42.94
CA ARG A 435 -5.91 4.47 -42.42
C ARG A 435 -4.70 4.32 -41.51
N GLY A 436 -4.36 3.08 -41.17
CA GLY A 436 -3.26 2.75 -40.26
C GLY A 436 -3.55 2.98 -38.76
N ALA A 437 -4.82 3.19 -38.38
CA ALA A 437 -5.20 3.36 -36.99
C ALA A 437 -5.04 2.06 -36.20
N ARG A 438 -4.72 2.17 -34.90
CA ARG A 438 -4.85 1.07 -33.95
C ARG A 438 -6.30 0.96 -33.51
N LEU A 439 -6.86 -0.24 -33.53
CA LEU A 439 -8.28 -0.46 -33.26
C LEU A 439 -8.49 -1.54 -32.17
N ALA A 440 -9.34 -1.25 -31.20
CA ALA A 440 -9.94 -2.28 -30.36
C ALA A 440 -11.47 -2.16 -30.44
N ALA A 441 -12.13 -3.24 -30.84
CA ALA A 441 -13.56 -3.26 -31.04
C ALA A 441 -14.20 -4.43 -30.28
N THR A 442 -15.36 -4.22 -29.68
CA THR A 442 -16.16 -5.33 -29.13
C THR A 442 -17.30 -5.69 -30.11
N THR A 443 -17.65 -6.95 -30.14
CA THR A 443 -18.77 -7.42 -30.96
C THR A 443 -19.33 -8.74 -30.44
N HIS A 444 -20.56 -9.06 -30.88
CA HIS A 444 -21.21 -10.34 -30.68
C HIS A 444 -21.30 -11.18 -31.95
N TYR A 445 -20.94 -10.62 -33.10
CA TYR A 445 -21.14 -11.27 -34.42
C TYR A 445 -20.10 -12.35 -34.69
N ALA A 446 -20.58 -13.54 -35.11
CA ALA A 446 -19.70 -14.65 -35.46
C ALA A 446 -18.85 -14.33 -36.72
N GLU A 447 -19.42 -13.58 -37.68
CA GLU A 447 -18.76 -13.17 -38.90
C GLU A 447 -17.52 -12.29 -38.63
N VAL A 448 -17.58 -11.41 -37.63
CA VAL A 448 -16.43 -10.59 -37.25
C VAL A 448 -15.34 -11.42 -36.53
N LYS A 449 -15.72 -12.44 -35.77
CA LYS A 449 -14.79 -13.42 -35.19
C LYS A 449 -14.05 -14.18 -36.29
N MET A 450 -14.79 -14.63 -37.31
CA MET A 450 -14.25 -15.33 -38.46
C MET A 450 -13.32 -14.44 -39.28
N TYR A 451 -13.72 -13.18 -39.53
CA TYR A 451 -12.87 -12.18 -40.18
C TYR A 451 -11.52 -12.01 -39.44
N ALA A 452 -11.55 -11.94 -38.11
CA ALA A 452 -10.34 -11.81 -37.32
C ALA A 452 -9.43 -13.06 -37.37
N LEU A 453 -9.99 -14.26 -37.57
CA LEU A 453 -9.18 -15.48 -37.74
C LEU A 453 -8.56 -15.58 -39.15
N GLN A 454 -9.20 -14.97 -40.15
CA GLN A 454 -8.78 -15.06 -41.55
C GLN A 454 -7.92 -13.90 -42.04
N THR A 455 -7.79 -12.85 -41.25
CA THR A 455 -7.14 -11.60 -41.69
C THR A 455 -5.88 -11.34 -40.86
N ASP A 456 -4.74 -11.35 -41.51
CA ASP A 456 -3.48 -11.01 -40.89
C ASP A 456 -3.51 -9.61 -40.26
N GLY A 457 -3.00 -9.49 -39.03
CA GLY A 457 -2.98 -8.22 -38.29
C GLY A 457 -4.28 -7.92 -37.55
N VAL A 458 -5.29 -8.79 -37.58
CA VAL A 458 -6.49 -8.73 -36.74
C VAL A 458 -6.46 -9.91 -35.77
N GLU A 459 -6.59 -9.64 -34.49
CA GLU A 459 -6.52 -10.65 -33.47
C GLU A 459 -7.83 -10.76 -32.68
N ASN A 460 -8.24 -11.98 -32.37
CA ASN A 460 -9.37 -12.22 -31.49
C ASN A 460 -8.97 -12.11 -30.01
N GLY A 461 -9.86 -11.56 -29.20
CA GLY A 461 -9.78 -11.62 -27.76
C GLY A 461 -11.12 -12.01 -27.15
N CYS A 462 -11.11 -12.70 -26.04
CA CYS A 462 -12.34 -12.99 -25.30
C CYS A 462 -12.23 -12.61 -23.82
N CYS A 463 -13.35 -12.14 -23.28
CA CYS A 463 -13.49 -12.03 -21.83
C CYS A 463 -13.90 -13.40 -21.29
N GLU A 464 -13.05 -13.96 -20.43
CA GLU A 464 -13.26 -15.28 -19.83
C GLU A 464 -14.51 -15.28 -18.95
N PHE A 465 -15.30 -16.32 -19.10
CA PHE A 465 -16.54 -16.53 -18.33
C PHE A 465 -16.54 -17.94 -17.73
N ASP A 466 -16.67 -18.01 -16.41
CA ASP A 466 -16.76 -19.31 -15.74
C ASP A 466 -18.20 -19.84 -15.81
N VAL A 467 -18.39 -20.84 -16.64
CA VAL A 467 -19.70 -21.51 -16.80
C VAL A 467 -20.07 -22.29 -15.53
N ALA A 468 -19.10 -22.74 -14.73
CA ALA A 468 -19.38 -23.47 -13.50
C ALA A 468 -19.94 -22.59 -12.39
N THR A 469 -19.54 -21.34 -12.29
CA THR A 469 -20.04 -20.37 -11.29
C THR A 469 -21.07 -19.40 -11.85
N LEU A 470 -21.28 -19.36 -13.18
CA LEU A 470 -22.02 -18.33 -13.92
C LEU A 470 -21.52 -16.91 -13.65
N SER A 471 -20.23 -16.78 -13.43
CA SER A 471 -19.62 -15.49 -13.06
C SER A 471 -18.55 -15.12 -14.07
N PRO A 472 -18.43 -13.83 -14.43
CA PRO A 472 -17.30 -13.36 -15.21
C PRO A 472 -16.02 -13.44 -14.37
N THR A 473 -14.94 -13.93 -14.96
CA THR A 473 -13.60 -13.85 -14.33
C THR A 473 -12.95 -12.49 -14.57
N TYR A 474 -13.49 -11.69 -15.50
CA TYR A 474 -12.97 -10.41 -15.98
C TYR A 474 -11.54 -10.49 -16.59
N ARG A 475 -11.05 -11.68 -16.89
CA ARG A 475 -9.76 -11.86 -17.58
C ARG A 475 -9.96 -11.72 -19.09
N LEU A 476 -9.06 -10.98 -19.75
CA LEU A 476 -9.02 -10.87 -21.21
C LEU A 476 -8.00 -11.87 -21.76
N LEU A 477 -8.44 -12.73 -22.66
CA LEU A 477 -7.63 -13.73 -23.31
C LEU A 477 -7.46 -13.32 -24.77
N ILE A 478 -6.24 -13.00 -25.18
CA ILE A 478 -5.91 -12.59 -26.55
C ILE A 478 -5.41 -13.82 -27.33
N GLY A 479 -5.81 -13.95 -28.59
CA GLY A 479 -5.50 -15.09 -29.46
C GLY A 479 -6.61 -16.14 -29.54
N VAL A 480 -7.71 -15.96 -28.82
CA VAL A 480 -8.84 -16.91 -28.79
C VAL A 480 -10.16 -16.18 -28.98
N PRO A 481 -11.01 -16.57 -29.89
CA PRO A 481 -12.37 -16.05 -30.02
C PRO A 481 -13.24 -16.52 -28.85
N GLY A 482 -14.10 -15.65 -28.33
CA GLY A 482 -15.02 -16.02 -27.24
C GLY A 482 -16.17 -16.88 -27.71
N ARG A 483 -16.59 -17.81 -26.83
CA ARG A 483 -17.78 -18.66 -27.07
C ARG A 483 -19.05 -17.91 -26.77
N SER A 484 -20.11 -18.38 -27.42
CA SER A 484 -21.50 -18.10 -27.02
C SER A 484 -21.91 -19.06 -25.90
N ASN A 485 -22.06 -18.55 -24.69
CA ASN A 485 -22.45 -19.38 -23.52
C ASN A 485 -23.96 -19.33 -23.24
N ALA A 486 -24.79 -18.83 -24.17
CA ALA A 486 -26.21 -18.61 -23.96
C ALA A 486 -26.94 -19.89 -23.53
N PHE A 487 -26.74 -21.01 -24.21
CA PHE A 487 -27.37 -22.27 -23.87
C PHE A 487 -26.90 -22.83 -22.51
N ALA A 488 -25.62 -22.72 -22.19
CA ALA A 488 -25.11 -23.17 -20.92
C ALA A 488 -25.66 -22.33 -19.76
N ILE A 489 -25.75 -21.03 -19.95
CA ILE A 489 -26.32 -20.08 -18.97
C ILE A 489 -27.81 -20.36 -18.79
N SER A 490 -28.59 -20.51 -19.91
CA SER A 490 -30.03 -20.79 -19.87
C SER A 490 -30.34 -22.10 -19.15
N ARG A 491 -29.60 -23.18 -19.43
CA ARG A 491 -29.72 -24.45 -18.73
C ARG A 491 -29.57 -24.29 -17.23
N ARG A 492 -28.57 -23.59 -16.82
CA ARG A 492 -28.25 -23.39 -15.38
C ARG A 492 -29.24 -22.47 -14.67
N LEU A 493 -29.84 -21.53 -15.39
CA LEU A 493 -30.92 -20.67 -14.88
C LEU A 493 -32.26 -21.43 -14.78
N GLY A 494 -32.33 -22.67 -15.28
CA GLY A 494 -33.50 -23.52 -15.12
C GLY A 494 -34.42 -23.57 -16.33
N LEU A 495 -33.95 -23.12 -17.54
CA LEU A 495 -34.73 -23.34 -18.77
C LEU A 495 -34.82 -24.83 -19.06
N PRO A 496 -36.01 -25.40 -19.36
CA PRO A 496 -36.17 -26.81 -19.69
C PRO A 496 -35.26 -27.27 -20.83
N GLU A 497 -34.69 -28.46 -20.68
CA GLU A 497 -33.72 -28.99 -21.68
C GLU A 497 -34.36 -29.17 -23.06
N GLU A 498 -35.66 -29.50 -23.13
CA GLU A 498 -36.42 -29.61 -24.37
C GLU A 498 -36.37 -28.33 -25.20
N ILE A 499 -36.52 -27.15 -24.55
CA ILE A 499 -36.44 -25.84 -25.22
C ILE A 499 -35.03 -25.53 -25.68
N ILE A 500 -34.03 -25.93 -24.91
CA ILE A 500 -32.61 -25.71 -25.23
C ILE A 500 -32.21 -26.57 -26.44
N GLU A 501 -32.60 -27.84 -26.48
CA GLU A 501 -32.32 -28.74 -27.59
C GLU A 501 -33.07 -28.33 -28.87
N GLU A 502 -34.32 -27.88 -28.77
CA GLU A 502 -35.05 -27.31 -29.89
C GLU A 502 -34.33 -26.06 -30.44
N ALA A 503 -33.89 -25.13 -29.56
CA ALA A 503 -33.18 -23.95 -29.95
C ALA A 503 -31.82 -24.26 -30.60
N LYS A 504 -31.08 -25.25 -30.09
CA LYS A 504 -29.83 -25.73 -30.72
C LYS A 504 -30.06 -26.27 -32.13
N SER A 505 -31.18 -26.99 -32.37
CA SER A 505 -31.52 -27.53 -33.67
C SER A 505 -31.77 -26.45 -34.74
N MET A 506 -32.14 -25.24 -34.32
CA MET A 506 -32.37 -24.09 -35.18
C MET A 506 -31.08 -23.33 -35.54
N VAL A 507 -29.97 -23.57 -34.85
CA VAL A 507 -28.68 -22.92 -35.15
C VAL A 507 -28.03 -23.59 -36.34
N SER A 508 -27.44 -22.80 -37.25
CA SER A 508 -26.82 -23.33 -38.46
C SER A 508 -25.61 -24.24 -38.17
N SER A 509 -25.46 -25.30 -38.98
CA SER A 509 -24.40 -26.29 -38.81
C SER A 509 -22.96 -25.71 -38.93
N GLU A 510 -22.79 -24.61 -39.65
CA GLU A 510 -21.51 -23.93 -39.78
C GLU A 510 -21.13 -23.20 -38.48
N ASN A 511 -22.07 -22.51 -37.85
CA ASN A 511 -21.87 -21.85 -36.56
C ASN A 511 -21.59 -22.89 -35.44
N THR A 512 -22.26 -24.05 -35.47
CA THR A 512 -22.02 -25.10 -34.47
C THR A 512 -20.60 -25.68 -34.58
N ARG A 513 -20.14 -26.01 -35.79
CA ARG A 513 -18.77 -26.50 -36.04
C ARG A 513 -17.71 -25.50 -35.59
N PHE A 514 -17.95 -24.20 -35.83
CA PHE A 514 -17.03 -23.15 -35.41
C PHE A 514 -16.93 -23.04 -33.87
N GLU A 515 -18.07 -23.07 -33.18
CA GLU A 515 -18.12 -23.07 -31.71
C GLU A 515 -17.45 -24.32 -31.09
N ASP A 516 -17.53 -25.50 -31.77
CA ASP A 516 -16.85 -26.72 -31.33
C ASP A 516 -15.31 -26.59 -31.42
N VAL A 517 -14.77 -26.04 -32.53
CA VAL A 517 -13.34 -25.79 -32.70
C VAL A 517 -12.85 -24.78 -31.68
N VAL A 518 -13.59 -23.70 -31.45
CA VAL A 518 -13.28 -22.70 -30.43
C VAL A 518 -13.25 -23.36 -29.04
N SER A 519 -14.16 -24.29 -28.79
CA SER A 519 -14.25 -25.10 -27.57
C SER A 519 -12.96 -25.90 -27.30
N GLU A 520 -12.46 -26.57 -28.30
CA GLU A 520 -11.25 -27.40 -28.20
C GLU A 520 -9.99 -26.53 -28.00
N LEU A 521 -9.90 -25.41 -28.73
CA LEU A 521 -8.81 -24.46 -28.56
C LEU A 521 -8.74 -23.87 -27.14
N GLU A 522 -9.89 -23.48 -26.57
CA GLU A 522 -9.98 -22.91 -25.25
C GLU A 522 -9.61 -23.92 -24.14
N SER A 523 -10.07 -25.18 -24.29
CA SER A 523 -9.72 -26.26 -23.36
C SER A 523 -8.23 -26.61 -23.39
N THR A 524 -7.65 -26.69 -24.59
CA THR A 524 -6.21 -26.94 -24.77
C THR A 524 -5.37 -25.81 -24.20
N ARG A 525 -5.77 -24.56 -24.43
CA ARG A 525 -5.08 -23.40 -23.87
C ARG A 525 -5.14 -23.40 -22.35
N GLN A 526 -6.29 -23.71 -21.75
CA GLN A 526 -6.47 -23.76 -20.30
C GLN A 526 -5.60 -24.84 -19.64
N GLN A 527 -5.43 -25.99 -20.33
CA GLN A 527 -4.49 -27.02 -19.91
C GLN A 527 -3.04 -26.51 -19.94
N LEU A 528 -2.64 -25.87 -21.04
CA LEU A 528 -1.31 -25.28 -21.18
C LEU A 528 -1.03 -24.20 -20.12
N GLU A 529 -1.99 -23.30 -19.83
CA GLU A 529 -1.83 -22.29 -18.76
C GLU A 529 -1.66 -22.92 -17.39
N ASN A 530 -2.41 -23.96 -17.09
CA ASN A 530 -2.29 -24.70 -15.83
C ASN A 530 -0.90 -25.36 -15.71
N GLU A 531 -0.40 -25.94 -16.80
CA GLU A 531 0.94 -26.54 -16.85
C GLU A 531 2.06 -25.48 -16.71
N VAL A 532 1.93 -24.33 -17.39
CA VAL A 532 2.88 -23.22 -17.25
C VAL A 532 2.90 -22.69 -15.82
N THR A 533 1.72 -22.47 -15.23
CA THR A 533 1.62 -22.00 -13.85
C THR A 533 2.22 -22.99 -12.84
N ALA A 534 1.98 -24.29 -13.05
CA ALA A 534 2.59 -25.35 -12.26
C ALA A 534 4.10 -25.40 -12.44
N ALA A 535 4.60 -25.21 -13.65
CA ALA A 535 6.04 -25.17 -13.95
C ALA A 535 6.72 -23.93 -13.32
N GLU A 536 6.09 -22.75 -13.36
CA GLU A 536 6.58 -21.53 -12.73
C GLU A 536 6.62 -21.64 -11.22
N THR A 537 5.61 -22.21 -10.61
CA THR A 537 5.58 -22.46 -9.16
C THR A 537 6.66 -23.44 -8.74
N ALA A 538 6.82 -24.57 -9.47
CA ALA A 538 7.87 -25.53 -9.22
C ALA A 538 9.28 -24.94 -9.41
N ARG A 539 9.48 -24.08 -10.42
CA ARG A 539 10.73 -23.35 -10.63
C ARG A 539 11.02 -22.38 -9.47
N GLY A 540 10.02 -21.63 -9.03
CA GLY A 540 10.16 -20.72 -7.89
C GLY A 540 10.52 -21.44 -6.58
N GLU A 541 9.95 -22.63 -6.35
CA GLU A 541 10.31 -23.49 -5.22
C GLU A 541 11.74 -24.04 -5.34
N ALA A 542 12.12 -24.49 -6.54
CA ALA A 542 13.48 -24.97 -6.81
C ALA A 542 14.54 -23.88 -6.60
N ASP A 543 14.29 -22.65 -7.04
CA ASP A 543 15.20 -21.52 -6.85
C ASP A 543 15.30 -21.13 -5.36
N ARG A 544 14.20 -21.19 -4.62
CA ARG A 544 14.21 -21.01 -3.14
C ARG A 544 15.05 -22.06 -2.43
N LEU A 545 14.84 -23.33 -2.77
CA LEU A 545 15.59 -24.44 -2.18
C LEU A 545 17.09 -24.35 -2.51
N ARG A 546 17.43 -23.94 -3.73
CA ARG A 546 18.84 -23.68 -4.14
C ARG A 546 19.46 -22.56 -3.32
N ALA A 547 18.75 -21.46 -3.11
CA ALA A 547 19.24 -20.33 -2.32
C ALA A 547 19.42 -20.72 -0.83
N GLU A 548 18.53 -21.53 -0.30
CA GLU A 548 18.60 -22.03 1.08
C GLU A 548 19.75 -23.03 1.26
N MET A 549 19.94 -23.97 0.33
CA MET A 549 21.07 -24.89 0.32
C MET A 549 22.41 -24.15 0.22
N LYS A 550 22.52 -23.15 -0.67
CA LYS A 550 23.73 -22.34 -0.78
C LYS A 550 24.07 -21.64 0.56
N LYS A 551 23.08 -21.04 1.20
CA LYS A 551 23.25 -20.39 2.53
C LYS A 551 23.66 -21.39 3.61
N GLN A 552 23.14 -22.62 3.59
CA GLN A 552 23.51 -23.68 4.54
C GLN A 552 24.95 -24.17 4.28
N THR A 553 25.35 -24.29 3.01
CA THR A 553 26.70 -24.69 2.60
C THR A 553 27.73 -23.66 3.06
N GLU A 554 27.48 -22.37 2.79
CA GLU A 554 28.31 -21.25 3.22
C GLU A 554 28.45 -21.19 4.75
N ALA A 555 27.35 -21.40 5.49
CA ALA A 555 27.37 -21.45 6.95
C ALA A 555 28.14 -22.66 7.49
N HIS A 556 28.07 -23.81 6.81
CA HIS A 556 28.80 -25.01 7.20
C HIS A 556 30.30 -24.88 6.93
N GLU A 557 30.67 -24.29 5.78
CA GLU A 557 32.07 -23.97 5.45
C GLU A 557 32.68 -22.99 6.46
N ALA A 558 31.98 -21.93 6.81
CA ALA A 558 32.43 -20.98 7.83
C ALA A 558 32.57 -21.62 9.23
N ALA A 559 31.68 -22.57 9.57
CA ALA A 559 31.79 -23.33 10.83
C ALA A 559 32.99 -24.27 10.83
N LEU A 560 33.29 -24.91 9.70
CA LEU A 560 34.47 -25.77 9.56
C LEU A 560 35.77 -24.97 9.64
N GLU A 561 35.87 -23.81 8.96
CA GLU A 561 37.03 -22.91 9.07
C GLU A 561 37.29 -22.48 10.52
N LYS A 562 36.23 -22.16 11.24
CA LYS A 562 36.33 -21.77 12.67
C LYS A 562 36.82 -22.93 13.54
N LEU A 563 36.31 -24.15 13.32
CA LEU A 563 36.77 -25.35 14.04
C LEU A 563 38.23 -25.69 13.72
N GLU A 564 38.64 -25.54 12.46
CA GLU A 564 40.06 -25.74 12.08
C GLU A 564 40.99 -24.69 12.69
N ALA A 565 40.57 -23.42 12.75
CA ALA A 565 41.34 -22.36 13.41
C ALA A 565 41.48 -22.63 14.92
N GLU A 566 40.38 -22.99 15.60
CA GLU A 566 40.40 -23.38 17.02
C GLU A 566 41.29 -24.60 17.29
N ALA A 567 41.25 -25.61 16.41
CA ALA A 567 42.09 -26.78 16.51
C ALA A 567 43.61 -26.46 16.31
N ARG A 568 43.95 -25.57 15.40
CA ARG A 568 45.32 -25.07 15.17
C ARG A 568 45.86 -24.29 16.37
N ASP A 569 45.01 -23.44 16.98
CA ASP A 569 45.41 -22.65 18.13
C ASP A 569 45.60 -23.54 19.37
N ASN A 570 44.71 -24.53 19.57
CA ASN A 570 44.85 -25.52 20.62
C ASN A 570 46.14 -26.35 20.43
N ALA A 571 46.44 -26.77 19.22
CA ALA A 571 47.65 -27.51 18.93
C ALA A 571 48.91 -26.67 19.20
N ARG A 572 48.93 -25.39 18.82
CA ARG A 572 50.02 -24.46 19.12
C ARG A 572 50.21 -24.25 20.60
N ALA A 573 49.14 -24.04 21.33
CA ALA A 573 49.19 -23.88 22.80
C ALA A 573 49.72 -25.13 23.48
N LEU A 574 49.39 -26.33 22.99
CA LEU A 574 49.89 -27.62 23.52
C LEU A 574 51.39 -27.74 23.27
N VAL A 575 51.86 -27.42 22.06
CA VAL A 575 53.28 -27.45 21.74
C VAL A 575 54.10 -26.47 22.60
N GLU A 576 53.62 -25.26 22.81
CA GLU A 576 54.28 -24.24 23.62
C GLU A 576 54.33 -24.66 25.11
N ARG A 577 53.23 -25.23 25.65
CA ARG A 577 53.21 -25.80 27.01
C ARG A 577 54.22 -26.96 27.17
N THR A 578 54.30 -27.83 26.14
CA THR A 578 55.20 -28.96 26.15
C THR A 578 56.64 -28.48 26.10
N ARG A 579 56.96 -27.50 25.28
CA ARG A 579 58.28 -26.87 25.18
C ARG A 579 58.70 -26.25 26.51
N SER A 580 57.89 -25.40 27.10
CA SER A 580 58.13 -24.75 28.39
C SER A 580 58.36 -25.77 29.54
N ARG A 581 57.61 -26.87 29.53
CA ARG A 581 57.81 -27.97 30.50
C ARG A 581 59.08 -28.73 30.25
N THR A 582 59.50 -28.95 28.98
CA THR A 582 60.76 -29.60 28.64
C THR A 582 61.95 -28.76 29.05
N ASP A 583 61.90 -27.45 28.85
CA ASP A 583 62.95 -26.49 29.27
C ASP A 583 63.11 -26.51 30.80
N LEU A 584 62.02 -26.52 31.56
CA LEU A 584 62.06 -26.67 33.02
C LEU A 584 62.73 -28.00 33.46
N LEU A 585 62.41 -29.11 32.79
CA LEU A 585 63.00 -30.44 33.09
C LEU A 585 64.52 -30.46 32.75
N LEU A 586 64.94 -29.84 31.65
CA LEU A 586 66.34 -29.71 31.31
C LEU A 586 67.11 -28.91 32.36
N ASN A 587 66.54 -27.80 32.83
CA ASN A 587 67.14 -27.01 33.92
C ASN A 587 67.23 -27.79 35.24
N GLU A 588 66.19 -28.52 35.61
CA GLU A 588 66.17 -29.44 36.79
C GLU A 588 67.25 -30.56 36.67
N LEU A 589 67.43 -31.11 35.46
CA LEU A 589 68.48 -32.10 35.18
C LEU A 589 69.90 -31.52 35.27
N GLU A 590 70.09 -30.29 34.82
CA GLU A 590 71.38 -29.59 34.93
C GLU A 590 71.76 -29.30 36.45
N GLU A 591 70.76 -28.90 37.20
CA GLU A 591 70.91 -28.67 38.67
C GLU A 591 71.19 -29.99 39.38
N LEU A 592 70.58 -31.10 39.07
CA LEU A 592 70.87 -32.43 39.60
C LEU A 592 72.26 -32.95 39.17
N LYS A 593 72.69 -32.61 37.94
CA LYS A 593 74.05 -32.96 37.46
C LYS A 593 75.11 -32.30 38.26
N LYS A 594 74.86 -31.06 38.74
CA LYS A 594 75.78 -30.33 39.63
C LYS A 594 75.83 -30.91 41.06
N GLN A 595 74.93 -31.76 41.47
CA GLN A 595 74.83 -32.37 42.81
C GLN A 595 75.22 -33.86 42.88
N LYS A 596 75.93 -34.36 41.85
CA LYS A 596 76.26 -35.77 41.62
C LYS A 596 77.02 -36.51 42.77
N ASP A 597 77.73 -35.72 43.62
CA ASP A 597 78.60 -36.28 44.73
C ASP A 597 77.92 -36.25 46.09
N LYS A 598 76.59 -36.00 46.21
CA LYS A 598 75.86 -36.00 47.46
C LYS A 598 75.09 -37.35 47.65
N ALA A 599 75.10 -37.88 48.96
CA ALA A 599 74.53 -39.17 49.33
C ALA A 599 73.04 -39.36 48.93
N ASP A 600 72.24 -38.30 48.76
CA ASP A 600 70.82 -38.31 48.41
C ASP A 600 70.55 -38.27 46.87
N PHE A 601 71.55 -38.51 46.04
CA PHE A 601 71.32 -38.39 44.57
C PHE A 601 70.38 -39.41 43.99
N SER A 602 70.45 -40.69 44.52
CA SER A 602 69.59 -41.81 44.08
C SER A 602 68.11 -41.57 44.32
N GLU A 603 67.84 -41.10 45.57
CA GLU A 603 66.47 -40.80 46.01
C GLU A 603 65.84 -39.63 45.24
N LYS A 604 66.58 -38.56 44.96
CA LYS A 604 66.14 -37.40 44.14
C LYS A 604 65.89 -37.74 42.67
N VAL A 605 66.68 -38.65 42.08
CA VAL A 605 66.49 -39.19 40.74
C VAL A 605 65.18 -40.04 40.66
N ALA A 606 64.90 -40.81 41.68
CA ALA A 606 63.69 -41.65 41.74
C ALA A 606 62.44 -40.79 41.89
N ALA A 607 62.46 -39.74 42.76
CA ALA A 607 61.37 -38.82 42.91
C ALA A 607 61.08 -37.97 41.60
N MET A 608 62.12 -37.57 40.93
CA MET A 608 62.02 -36.86 39.63
C MET A 608 61.43 -37.77 38.52
N ARG A 609 61.79 -39.04 38.49
CA ARG A 609 61.28 -40.02 37.53
C ARG A 609 59.80 -40.31 37.79
N GLN A 610 59.39 -40.34 39.03
CA GLN A 610 57.99 -40.50 39.40
C GLN A 610 57.16 -39.24 39.07
N GLY A 611 57.70 -38.03 39.32
CA GLY A 611 57.13 -36.77 38.94
C GLY A 611 56.98 -36.62 37.40
N TYR A 612 57.98 -37.11 36.64
CA TYR A 612 57.97 -37.10 35.15
C TYR A 612 56.83 -37.99 34.60
N ASN A 613 56.69 -39.21 35.05
CA ASN A 613 55.63 -40.08 34.62
C ASN A 613 54.23 -39.52 34.88
N ARG A 614 54.02 -38.93 36.06
CA ARG A 614 52.76 -38.28 36.41
C ARG A 614 52.46 -37.08 35.51
N ARG A 615 53.43 -36.29 35.16
CA ARG A 615 53.31 -35.13 34.27
C ARG A 615 53.08 -35.51 32.81
N ILE A 616 53.59 -36.66 32.35
CA ILE A 616 53.31 -37.22 31.00
C ILE A 616 51.88 -37.76 30.94
N GLU A 617 51.37 -38.40 31.99
CA GLU A 617 49.96 -38.81 32.04
C GLU A 617 49.03 -37.61 31.99
N GLU A 618 49.30 -36.53 32.72
CA GLU A 618 48.51 -35.30 32.66
C GLU A 618 48.51 -34.62 31.27
N LEU A 619 49.66 -34.71 30.55
CA LEU A 619 49.74 -34.21 29.14
C LEU A 619 48.97 -35.12 28.17
N ARG A 620 48.93 -36.40 28.42
CA ARG A 620 48.19 -37.36 27.60
C ARG A 620 46.70 -37.20 27.76
N ASP A 621 46.21 -36.95 28.96
CA ASP A 621 44.82 -36.68 29.26
C ASP A 621 44.36 -35.34 28.69
N THR A 622 45.27 -34.36 28.52
CA THR A 622 44.95 -33.05 27.94
C THR A 622 45.02 -33.08 26.41
N ALA A 623 45.83 -34.00 25.80
CA ALA A 623 45.98 -34.08 24.34
C ALA A 623 44.86 -34.94 23.67
N ASP A 624 44.13 -35.71 24.43
CA ASP A 624 43.05 -36.53 23.92
C ASP A 624 41.70 -36.20 24.63
N PRO A 625 41.04 -35.10 24.19
CA PRO A 625 39.76 -34.68 24.81
C PRO A 625 38.57 -35.57 24.39
N VAL A 626 38.74 -36.48 23.44
CA VAL A 626 37.69 -37.38 22.97
C VAL A 626 37.69 -38.65 23.86
N LYS A 627 37.02 -38.59 24.98
CA LYS A 627 36.61 -39.80 25.67
C LYS A 627 35.60 -40.49 24.76
N GLU A 628 36.02 -41.64 24.18
CA GLU A 628 35.07 -42.52 23.51
C GLU A 628 33.91 -42.83 24.51
N ARG A 629 32.72 -42.31 24.18
CA ARG A 629 31.50 -42.81 24.85
C ARG A 629 31.41 -44.28 24.46
N LYS A 630 31.67 -45.17 25.39
CA LYS A 630 31.28 -46.57 25.26
C LYS A 630 29.79 -46.58 24.92
N THR A 631 29.48 -46.88 23.68
CA THR A 631 28.13 -47.24 23.26
C THR A 631 27.78 -48.51 24.01
N GLU A 632 26.80 -48.42 24.91
CA GLU A 632 26.18 -49.61 25.48
C GLU A 632 25.68 -50.47 24.32
N GLU A 633 26.21 -51.70 24.20
CA GLU A 633 25.74 -52.67 23.24
C GLU A 633 24.28 -52.97 23.53
N TYR A 634 23.40 -52.51 22.66
CA TYR A 634 21.98 -52.81 22.77
C TYR A 634 21.73 -54.24 22.38
N HIS A 635 21.19 -54.99 23.28
CA HIS A 635 20.73 -56.35 23.02
C HIS A 635 19.22 -56.37 22.82
N LEU A 636 18.75 -57.02 21.75
CA LEU A 636 17.32 -57.21 21.50
C LEU A 636 16.69 -57.94 22.70
N PRO A 637 15.61 -57.42 23.33
CA PRO A 637 15.00 -58.02 24.52
C PRO A 637 14.35 -59.39 24.24
N ARG A 638 14.08 -59.71 22.97
CA ARG A 638 13.50 -60.99 22.52
C ARG A 638 13.86 -61.27 21.05
N ALA A 639 13.73 -62.51 20.62
CA ALA A 639 13.82 -62.86 19.21
C ALA A 639 12.69 -62.22 18.39
N LEU A 640 13.01 -61.70 17.22
CA LEU A 640 12.05 -61.07 16.30
C LEU A 640 11.30 -62.17 15.52
N ARG A 641 10.01 -61.89 15.21
CA ARG A 641 9.14 -62.77 14.41
C ARG A 641 9.08 -62.30 12.96
N GLU A 642 8.88 -63.24 12.05
CA GLU A 642 8.64 -62.88 10.64
C GLU A 642 7.39 -61.99 10.52
N GLY A 643 7.49 -60.90 9.70
CA GLY A 643 6.47 -59.88 9.54
C GLY A 643 6.52 -58.74 10.57
N GLU A 644 7.42 -58.75 11.55
CA GLU A 644 7.54 -57.70 12.57
C GLU A 644 8.29 -56.50 12.04
N THR A 645 7.81 -55.29 12.38
CA THR A 645 8.45 -54.02 11.96
C THR A 645 9.56 -53.65 12.94
N VAL A 646 10.76 -53.41 12.44
CA VAL A 646 11.96 -53.02 13.21
C VAL A 646 12.62 -51.80 12.58
N THR A 647 13.33 -51.02 13.38
CA THR A 647 14.13 -49.89 12.89
C THR A 647 15.58 -50.33 12.77
N VAL A 648 16.19 -50.19 11.60
CA VAL A 648 17.61 -50.42 11.37
C VAL A 648 18.38 -49.22 11.86
N ALA A 649 19.17 -49.34 12.93
CA ALA A 649 19.85 -48.25 13.62
C ALA A 649 20.84 -47.49 12.73
N ALA A 650 21.59 -48.20 11.86
CA ALA A 650 22.61 -47.62 10.96
C ALA A 650 22.04 -46.61 9.97
N ILE A 651 20.78 -46.75 9.53
CA ILE A 651 20.14 -45.90 8.54
C ILE A 651 18.85 -45.23 9.04
N ASN A 652 18.50 -45.48 10.29
CA ASN A 652 17.30 -44.93 10.98
C ASN A 652 15.99 -45.08 10.15
N ARG A 653 15.80 -46.22 9.49
CA ARG A 653 14.61 -46.52 8.69
C ARG A 653 13.93 -47.79 9.21
N GLN A 654 12.60 -47.78 9.12
CA GLN A 654 11.79 -48.95 9.45
C GLN A 654 11.77 -49.94 8.32
N GLY A 655 11.94 -51.24 8.65
CA GLY A 655 11.84 -52.35 7.74
C GLY A 655 11.07 -53.49 8.37
N THR A 656 10.66 -54.50 7.57
CA THR A 656 9.91 -55.67 8.00
C THR A 656 10.81 -56.89 7.97
N VAL A 657 10.80 -57.70 9.02
CA VAL A 657 11.56 -58.93 9.12
C VAL A 657 10.98 -59.97 8.16
N ILE A 658 11.81 -60.44 7.20
CA ILE A 658 11.41 -61.46 6.21
C ILE A 658 11.69 -62.87 6.75
N SER A 659 12.88 -63.07 7.37
CA SER A 659 13.27 -64.35 7.92
C SER A 659 14.39 -64.15 8.92
N GLY A 660 14.60 -65.15 9.82
CA GLY A 660 15.72 -65.16 10.75
C GLY A 660 15.39 -65.90 12.00
N PRO A 661 16.36 -66.03 12.95
CA PRO A 661 17.80 -65.81 12.76
C PRO A 661 18.47 -66.96 11.97
N ASP A 662 19.44 -66.59 11.14
CA ASP A 662 20.26 -67.59 10.43
C ASP A 662 21.29 -68.24 11.35
N LYS A 663 22.12 -69.14 10.84
CA LYS A 663 23.16 -69.83 11.64
C LYS A 663 24.17 -68.91 12.33
N ASN A 664 24.25 -67.66 11.93
CA ASN A 664 25.10 -66.60 12.52
C ASN A 664 24.33 -65.62 13.34
N GLY A 665 23.01 -65.80 13.60
CA GLY A 665 22.16 -64.95 14.39
C GLY A 665 21.60 -63.70 13.68
N ALA A 666 21.86 -63.47 12.38
CA ALA A 666 21.42 -62.32 11.64
C ALA A 666 20.00 -62.46 11.06
N TYR A 667 19.26 -61.32 10.98
CA TYR A 667 17.91 -61.25 10.45
C TYR A 667 17.92 -60.64 9.04
N GLN A 668 17.02 -61.11 8.18
CA GLN A 668 16.80 -60.52 6.88
C GLN A 668 15.63 -59.57 6.95
N ILE A 669 15.90 -58.26 6.62
CA ILE A 669 14.95 -57.16 6.74
C ILE A 669 14.63 -56.63 5.37
N GLN A 670 13.37 -56.35 5.10
CA GLN A 670 12.92 -55.64 3.90
C GLN A 670 12.71 -54.16 4.18
N LEU A 671 13.43 -53.33 3.44
CA LEU A 671 13.34 -51.87 3.46
C LEU A 671 12.82 -51.39 2.11
N GLY A 672 11.49 -51.29 1.98
CA GLY A 672 10.88 -51.01 0.69
C GLY A 672 11.17 -52.11 -0.33
N ASN A 673 11.87 -51.78 -1.45
CA ASN A 673 12.24 -52.75 -2.48
C ASN A 673 13.60 -53.44 -2.26
N MET A 674 14.33 -53.12 -1.19
CA MET A 674 15.65 -53.72 -0.88
C MET A 674 15.55 -54.72 0.27
N LYS A 675 16.28 -55.84 0.15
CA LYS A 675 16.48 -56.82 1.22
C LYS A 675 17.89 -56.62 1.78
N MET A 676 18.01 -56.52 3.10
CA MET A 676 19.27 -56.30 3.79
C MET A 676 19.40 -57.30 4.95
N LYS A 677 20.63 -57.77 5.19
CA LYS A 677 20.95 -58.63 6.30
C LYS A 677 21.51 -57.79 7.44
N CYS A 678 20.91 -57.89 8.65
CA CYS A 678 21.27 -57.08 9.80
C CYS A 678 21.52 -57.95 11.01
N GLU A 679 22.53 -57.56 11.81
CA GLU A 679 22.82 -58.21 13.08
C GLU A 679 21.84 -57.77 14.17
N PRO A 680 21.62 -58.56 15.21
CA PRO A 680 20.69 -58.25 16.30
C PRO A 680 20.96 -56.92 17.00
N GLY A 681 22.24 -56.51 17.09
CA GLY A 681 22.66 -55.25 17.69
C GLY A 681 22.33 -53.98 16.85
N GLU A 682 22.06 -54.16 15.55
CA GLU A 682 21.71 -53.09 14.63
C GLU A 682 20.21 -52.80 14.53
N LEU A 683 19.39 -53.65 15.19
CA LEU A 683 17.94 -53.58 15.09
C LEU A 683 17.36 -53.05 16.41
N ARG A 684 16.36 -52.17 16.29
CA ARG A 684 15.61 -51.57 17.40
C ARG A 684 14.10 -51.84 17.22
N LEU A 685 13.43 -52.22 18.31
CA LEU A 685 11.98 -52.29 18.32
C LEU A 685 11.38 -50.87 18.30
N PRO A 686 10.20 -50.64 17.66
CA PRO A 686 9.58 -49.32 17.58
C PRO A 686 9.32 -48.66 18.94
N GLU A 687 9.14 -49.41 20.00
CA GLU A 687 8.94 -48.94 21.37
C GLU A 687 10.24 -48.43 22.02
N ASP A 688 11.41 -48.86 21.55
CA ASP A 688 12.74 -48.55 22.09
C ASP A 688 13.46 -47.46 21.29
N ALA A 689 12.84 -46.85 20.29
CA ALA A 689 13.43 -45.78 19.54
C ALA A 689 13.70 -44.55 20.43
N PRO A 690 14.93 -43.98 20.43
CA PRO A 690 15.23 -42.82 21.27
C PRO A 690 14.32 -41.64 20.89
N LYS A 691 13.55 -41.15 21.86
CA LYS A 691 12.73 -39.94 21.71
C LYS A 691 13.65 -38.77 21.32
N PRO A 692 13.31 -37.96 20.29
CA PRO A 692 14.12 -36.83 19.89
C PRO A 692 14.28 -35.84 21.06
N PRO A 693 15.45 -35.18 21.23
CA PRO A 693 15.71 -34.29 22.34
C PRO A 693 14.72 -33.13 22.35
N LYS A 694 14.08 -32.89 23.49
CA LYS A 694 13.17 -31.75 23.71
C LYS A 694 13.91 -30.45 23.44
N LYS A 695 13.55 -29.74 22.37
CA LYS A 695 14.02 -28.38 22.11
C LYS A 695 13.49 -27.47 23.22
N LYS A 696 14.39 -26.77 23.89
CA LYS A 696 14.05 -25.69 24.82
C LYS A 696 13.34 -24.59 24.07
N HIS A 697 12.14 -24.22 24.50
CA HIS A 697 11.37 -23.07 23.98
C HIS A 697 12.15 -21.78 24.30
N ILE A 698 12.46 -21.03 23.23
CA ILE A 698 12.75 -19.59 23.28
C ILE A 698 11.49 -18.91 22.72
N PRO A 699 10.87 -17.95 23.43
CA PRO A 699 9.70 -17.26 22.91
C PRO A 699 10.11 -16.15 21.97
N THR A 700 9.86 -16.32 20.68
CA THR A 700 9.89 -15.24 19.71
C THR A 700 8.49 -15.09 19.12
N GLY A 701 7.89 -13.93 19.37
CA GLY A 701 6.66 -13.51 18.72
C GLY A 701 6.91 -13.34 17.21
N GLY A 702 6.06 -13.92 16.40
CA GLY A 702 6.11 -13.86 14.96
C GLY A 702 4.77 -14.30 14.39
N THR A 703 4.11 -13.35 13.81
CA THR A 703 2.86 -13.40 13.03
C THR A 703 2.89 -14.55 12.02
N ARG A 704 1.96 -15.48 12.13
CA ARG A 704 1.74 -16.52 11.11
C ARG A 704 0.72 -16.03 10.11
N THR A 705 1.17 -15.68 8.92
CA THR A 705 0.36 -15.64 7.72
C THR A 705 0.14 -17.07 7.21
N SER A 706 -1.11 -17.47 7.15
CA SER A 706 -1.56 -18.73 6.59
C SER A 706 -1.43 -18.71 5.05
N ARG A 707 -0.78 -19.72 4.47
CA ARG A 707 -0.83 -20.05 3.05
C ARG A 707 -1.76 -21.24 2.85
N PRO A 708 -2.57 -21.26 1.79
CA PRO A 708 -3.33 -22.42 1.39
C PRO A 708 -2.45 -23.35 0.52
N GLY A 709 -2.36 -24.58 0.90
CA GLY A 709 -1.67 -25.61 0.13
C GLY A 709 -2.23 -26.99 0.40
N ASN A 710 -2.92 -27.47 -0.60
CA ASN A 710 -3.19 -28.85 -1.03
C ASN A 710 -3.75 -29.88 -0.04
N THR A 711 -4.98 -30.23 -0.34
CA THR A 711 -5.73 -31.47 -0.18
C THR A 711 -4.96 -32.71 0.27
N GLU A 712 -5.00 -32.96 1.57
CA GLU A 712 -5.30 -34.26 2.14
C GLU A 712 -6.37 -34.04 3.21
N ARG A 713 -7.48 -34.79 3.09
CA ARG A 713 -8.66 -34.69 3.93
C ARG A 713 -8.37 -35.23 5.34
N GLU A 714 -7.71 -34.45 6.16
CA GLU A 714 -7.78 -34.63 7.61
C GLU A 714 -9.07 -33.98 8.10
N ALA A 715 -9.95 -34.78 8.68
CA ALA A 715 -11.17 -34.32 9.32
C ALA A 715 -10.80 -33.44 10.53
N ARG A 716 -10.75 -32.11 10.33
CA ARG A 716 -10.56 -31.17 11.44
C ARG A 716 -11.82 -31.15 12.28
N THR A 717 -11.72 -31.56 13.54
CA THR A 717 -12.81 -31.55 14.52
C THR A 717 -12.83 -30.26 15.36
N GLU A 718 -11.88 -29.33 15.13
CA GLU A 718 -11.72 -28.09 15.89
C GLU A 718 -11.63 -26.87 14.95
N LEU A 719 -12.32 -25.79 15.33
CA LEU A 719 -12.29 -24.48 14.67
C LEU A 719 -11.83 -23.42 15.66
N ASP A 720 -10.82 -22.65 15.31
CA ASP A 720 -10.32 -21.52 16.10
C ASP A 720 -10.75 -20.19 15.48
N ILE A 721 -11.60 -19.42 16.20
CA ILE A 721 -12.13 -18.13 15.80
C ILE A 721 -11.65 -16.99 16.71
N ARG A 722 -10.62 -17.19 17.48
CA ARG A 722 -10.08 -16.16 18.39
C ARG A 722 -9.57 -14.96 17.60
N GLY A 723 -9.97 -13.75 18.00
CA GLY A 723 -9.55 -12.51 17.37
C GLY A 723 -10.37 -12.09 16.16
N MET A 724 -11.38 -12.86 15.75
CA MET A 724 -12.29 -12.50 14.67
C MET A 724 -13.40 -11.56 15.16
N ALA A 725 -13.96 -10.74 14.27
CA ALA A 725 -15.19 -10.00 14.53
C ALA A 725 -16.35 -10.98 14.67
N SER A 726 -17.41 -10.62 15.45
CA SER A 726 -18.52 -11.54 15.75
C SER A 726 -19.21 -12.06 14.50
N ASP A 727 -19.46 -11.21 13.49
CA ASP A 727 -20.15 -11.59 12.26
C ASP A 727 -19.27 -12.49 11.37
N GLU A 728 -17.97 -12.21 11.29
CA GLU A 728 -17.00 -13.02 10.56
C GLU A 728 -16.81 -14.39 11.22
N GLY A 729 -16.70 -14.42 12.55
CA GLY A 729 -16.59 -15.66 13.33
C GLY A 729 -17.81 -16.57 13.17
N LEU A 730 -19.03 -16.01 13.12
CA LEU A 730 -20.27 -16.78 12.91
C LEU A 730 -20.32 -17.40 11.51
N MET A 731 -19.88 -16.69 10.47
CA MET A 731 -19.80 -17.25 9.11
C MET A 731 -18.82 -18.44 9.01
N GLU A 732 -17.70 -18.35 9.71
CA GLU A 732 -16.73 -19.46 9.75
C GLU A 732 -17.28 -20.66 10.56
N VAL A 733 -18.04 -20.41 11.61
CA VAL A 733 -18.73 -21.46 12.38
C VAL A 733 -19.73 -22.19 11.49
N ASP A 734 -20.55 -21.51 10.70
CA ASP A 734 -21.51 -22.15 9.79
C ASP A 734 -20.80 -23.00 8.74
N ARG A 735 -19.76 -22.50 8.07
CA ARG A 735 -18.96 -23.25 7.11
C ARG A 735 -18.27 -24.50 7.73
N PHE A 736 -17.83 -24.37 8.96
CA PHE A 736 -17.19 -25.47 9.66
C PHE A 736 -18.20 -26.57 10.05
N LEU A 737 -19.35 -26.19 10.59
CA LEU A 737 -20.41 -27.13 10.95
C LEU A 737 -21.02 -27.84 9.75
N ASP A 738 -21.20 -27.14 8.61
CA ASP A 738 -21.61 -27.74 7.35
C ASP A 738 -20.61 -28.81 6.87
N ARG A 739 -19.31 -28.53 6.96
CA ARG A 739 -18.26 -29.51 6.64
C ARG A 739 -18.28 -30.69 7.59
N CYS A 740 -18.48 -30.47 8.90
CA CYS A 740 -18.60 -31.54 9.88
C CYS A 740 -19.78 -32.46 9.56
N MET A 741 -20.92 -31.88 9.19
CA MET A 741 -22.10 -32.67 8.78
C MET A 741 -21.84 -33.48 7.50
N MET A 742 -21.22 -32.85 6.48
CA MET A 742 -20.87 -33.56 5.23
C MET A 742 -19.91 -34.73 5.44
N MET A 743 -19.05 -34.65 6.48
CA MET A 743 -18.08 -35.69 6.84
C MET A 743 -18.61 -36.67 7.89
N GLY A 744 -19.82 -36.53 8.40
CA GLY A 744 -20.42 -37.38 9.41
C GLY A 744 -19.78 -37.24 10.82
N ILE A 745 -19.16 -36.09 11.11
CA ILE A 745 -18.55 -35.80 12.40
C ILE A 745 -19.65 -35.44 13.39
N LYS A 746 -19.78 -36.18 14.47
CA LYS A 746 -20.83 -35.95 15.49
C LYS A 746 -20.45 -34.91 16.55
N ASN A 747 -19.17 -34.70 16.83
CA ASN A 747 -18.71 -33.76 17.85
C ASN A 747 -17.73 -32.77 17.22
N ALA A 748 -18.00 -31.48 17.37
CA ALA A 748 -17.19 -30.38 16.87
C ALA A 748 -16.83 -29.40 17.99
N THR A 749 -15.63 -28.85 17.96
CA THR A 749 -15.09 -27.97 19.01
C THR A 749 -14.85 -26.59 18.41
N ILE A 750 -15.43 -25.52 19.01
CA ILE A 750 -15.26 -24.14 18.59
C ILE A 750 -14.48 -23.36 19.65
N ILE A 751 -13.32 -22.84 19.31
CA ILE A 751 -12.40 -22.11 20.20
C ILE A 751 -12.59 -20.61 19.96
N HIS A 752 -13.25 -19.91 20.91
CA HIS A 752 -13.52 -18.46 20.84
C HIS A 752 -12.72 -17.64 21.88
N GLY A 753 -11.99 -18.31 22.75
CA GLY A 753 -11.16 -17.65 23.79
C GLY A 753 -11.91 -17.21 25.03
N LYS A 754 -11.15 -16.82 26.07
CA LYS A 754 -11.69 -16.37 27.38
C LYS A 754 -11.90 -14.85 27.50
N GLY A 755 -11.71 -14.04 26.43
CA GLY A 755 -11.75 -12.57 26.44
C GLY A 755 -13.03 -11.95 27.03
N THR A 756 -13.53 -10.86 26.47
CA THR A 756 -14.72 -10.12 26.95
C THR A 756 -16.01 -10.92 26.95
N GLY A 757 -16.02 -12.12 26.36
CA GLY A 757 -17.18 -13.01 26.29
C GLY A 757 -18.18 -12.69 25.17
N VAL A 758 -17.99 -11.61 24.41
CA VAL A 758 -18.88 -11.20 23.30
C VAL A 758 -18.97 -12.27 22.22
N LEU A 759 -17.81 -12.79 21.76
CA LEU A 759 -17.76 -13.83 20.73
C LEU A 759 -18.35 -15.15 21.22
N ARG A 760 -18.12 -15.52 22.48
CA ARG A 760 -18.75 -16.70 23.13
C ARG A 760 -20.27 -16.58 23.15
N ALA A 761 -20.81 -15.41 23.59
CA ALA A 761 -22.26 -15.20 23.67
C ALA A 761 -22.89 -15.26 22.26
N ALA A 762 -22.25 -14.66 21.24
CA ALA A 762 -22.69 -14.68 19.87
C ALA A 762 -22.72 -16.13 19.31
N VAL A 763 -21.66 -16.90 19.48
CA VAL A 763 -21.60 -18.31 19.05
C VAL A 763 -22.65 -19.16 19.75
N GLN A 764 -22.82 -19.06 21.06
CA GLN A 764 -23.81 -19.84 21.79
C GLN A 764 -25.24 -19.48 21.40
N GLN A 765 -25.54 -18.21 21.15
CA GLN A 765 -26.83 -17.75 20.67
C GLN A 765 -27.11 -18.25 19.25
N HIS A 766 -26.13 -18.23 18.38
CA HIS A 766 -26.21 -18.69 16.98
C HIS A 766 -26.47 -20.21 16.93
N LEU A 767 -25.70 -21.00 17.65
CA LEU A 767 -25.83 -22.46 17.71
C LEU A 767 -27.22 -22.92 18.20
N ARG A 768 -27.90 -22.17 19.09
CA ARG A 768 -29.28 -22.48 19.55
C ARG A 768 -30.33 -22.35 18.45
N ARG A 769 -30.04 -21.60 17.37
CA ARG A 769 -30.96 -21.38 16.24
C ARG A 769 -30.82 -22.45 15.16
N LEU A 770 -29.73 -23.23 15.18
CA LEU A 770 -29.43 -24.24 14.17
C LEU A 770 -30.15 -25.56 14.48
N SER A 771 -31.02 -25.98 13.61
CA SER A 771 -31.88 -27.18 13.77
C SER A 771 -31.11 -28.50 13.79
N PHE A 772 -29.91 -28.53 13.27
CA PHE A 772 -29.03 -29.71 13.17
C PHE A 772 -28.07 -29.82 14.37
N VAL A 773 -28.03 -28.86 15.27
CA VAL A 773 -27.30 -28.94 16.52
C VAL A 773 -28.16 -29.71 17.54
N LYS A 774 -27.63 -30.81 18.06
CA LYS A 774 -28.30 -31.63 19.08
C LYS A 774 -28.09 -31.06 20.50
N SER A 775 -26.86 -30.75 20.85
CA SER A 775 -26.50 -30.15 22.13
C SER A 775 -25.25 -29.26 22.00
N GLN A 776 -25.11 -28.31 22.94
CA GLN A 776 -23.92 -27.50 23.08
C GLN A 776 -23.54 -27.38 24.56
N ARG A 777 -22.26 -27.44 24.89
CA ARG A 777 -21.74 -27.27 26.23
C ARG A 777 -20.40 -26.51 26.25
N PRO A 778 -20.05 -25.81 27.33
CA PRO A 778 -18.68 -25.31 27.49
C PRO A 778 -17.67 -26.48 27.61
N GLY A 779 -16.42 -26.22 27.27
CA GLY A 779 -15.35 -27.20 27.42
C GLY A 779 -15.14 -27.60 28.89
N MET A 780 -14.76 -28.85 29.12
CA MET A 780 -14.40 -29.37 30.47
C MET A 780 -12.93 -29.05 30.79
N TYR A 781 -12.49 -29.40 32.00
CA TYR A 781 -11.09 -29.27 32.42
C TYR A 781 -10.18 -30.06 31.45
N GLY A 782 -9.25 -29.38 30.78
CA GLY A 782 -8.39 -29.94 29.73
C GLY A 782 -8.89 -29.69 28.30
N GLU A 783 -10.16 -29.35 28.08
CA GLU A 783 -10.75 -29.01 26.75
C GLU A 783 -10.73 -27.48 26.43
N GLY A 784 -10.17 -26.63 27.31
CA GLY A 784 -10.12 -25.18 27.18
C GLY A 784 -11.19 -24.40 27.96
N GLU A 785 -12.02 -25.11 28.76
CA GLU A 785 -12.98 -24.56 29.72
C GLU A 785 -13.93 -23.50 29.11
N MET A 786 -13.99 -22.29 29.72
CA MET A 786 -14.85 -21.17 29.27
C MET A 786 -14.43 -20.53 27.95
N GLY A 787 -13.26 -20.89 27.38
CA GLY A 787 -12.77 -20.39 26.11
C GLY A 787 -13.20 -21.22 24.89
N VAL A 788 -13.96 -22.31 25.13
CA VAL A 788 -14.34 -23.26 24.09
C VAL A 788 -15.80 -23.66 24.24
N THR A 789 -16.49 -23.86 23.11
CA THR A 789 -17.83 -24.47 23.05
C THR A 789 -17.76 -25.77 22.23
N VAL A 790 -18.18 -26.87 22.86
CA VAL A 790 -18.29 -28.18 22.22
C VAL A 790 -19.71 -28.36 21.74
N VAL A 791 -19.87 -28.75 20.47
CA VAL A 791 -21.14 -28.87 19.77
C VAL A 791 -21.34 -30.34 19.37
N GLU A 792 -22.48 -30.91 19.72
CA GLU A 792 -22.92 -32.22 19.25
C GLU A 792 -23.93 -32.04 18.12
N LEU A 793 -23.64 -32.63 16.95
CA LEU A 793 -24.49 -32.58 15.76
C LEU A 793 -25.41 -33.80 15.72
N LYS A 794 -26.58 -33.67 15.10
CA LYS A 794 -27.59 -34.74 14.99
C LYS A 794 -27.17 -35.85 14.06
#